data_05bd0d94912fe5e282b1f389670a35b6
#
_entry.id   05bd0d94912fe5e282b1f389670a35b6
#
_cell.length_a   1.000
_cell.length_b   1.000
_cell.length_c   1.000
_cell.angle_alpha   90.00
_cell.angle_beta   90.00
_cell.angle_gamma   90.00
#
_symmetry.space_group_name_H-M   'P 1'
#
loop_
_entity.id
_entity.type
_entity.pdbx_description
1 polymer ?
#
loop_
_entity_poly.entity_id
_entity_poly.type
_entity_poly.pdbx_seq_one_letter_code
_entity_poly.pdbx_strand_id
1 'polypeptide(L)'
;MRNRFLSNPHSRHSTSQTTTNIVERARIQVLEYFKAQSEYELLFTAGTTQSLKLVAECFDFGGKRSGPTQFLERLDDAQNGTLFGYSTDAHTSVVGMRQVVRSDYVACCYRHEDFLALDGSHRRLIVLTAMSNFCGRKYDLNIINKLQELGNTFVCLDAAALVSCSTLDLSSTRPDFVALSFYKMFGYPTGLGVLLVRKDRCELLEKRFYGGGTVDISHPTKSFVRFRKNFTDRFEDGTINYCAIAALRHGFEDIERCGGIREIEKRTFDFAFRAAQFLQNLKHSNGTPVAVVYGSCWDEDRPESEHQGAIVNFNLLRENGSYVGYVEVEKMCDLFHIDLRTGCFCNQGACLMYLGLNDQILFGNYENGKVCGDKADLIDGRPVGSVRISFSRLSTENDLDVFKSMVECCFLHSFDQKQFPEGVRTQLAQLSQICIYPIKSCGAYRIRDSWKLNELGLEFDRLWMVVGADGVPVNQKRSRALCFIRPSISKDKMIVADADNNCASLELSLDEGKEKTLQEYIVCSDSVVTVDCGEDAAQWLESFHPDDFLGCRLLRQVNSSQHRECRVATAILNLSNQAPFLLINRASAAYLANIISLPTEEIIARFRANFVIDCETAFEEDNFAEIHVGSIEFEVISKCTRCQMICIDQETGIKDPNLLLALRDRRIGEQMTFGLYLKHRESDREKTISVGSYAKIIRKND
;
A
#
# COMPACT_ATOMS: atom_id res chain seq x y z
N MET A 1 -1.07 -30.12 -7.25
CA MET A 1 -0.32 -30.45 -6.02
C MET A 1 -1.11 -31.26 -4.98
N ARG A 2 -2.44 -31.42 -5.08
CA ARG A 2 -3.28 -31.98 -4.00
C ARG A 2 -2.94 -33.42 -3.54
N ASN A 3 -2.05 -34.16 -4.21
CA ASN A 3 -1.74 -35.57 -3.87
C ASN A 3 -0.24 -35.92 -3.89
N ARG A 4 0.67 -34.95 -3.77
CA ARG A 4 2.10 -35.26 -3.67
C ARG A 4 2.69 -34.65 -2.41
N PHE A 5 3.25 -35.51 -1.57
CA PHE A 5 4.04 -35.07 -0.44
C PHE A 5 5.41 -34.61 -0.96
N LEU A 6 5.82 -33.41 -0.55
CA LEU A 6 7.17 -32.90 -0.74
C LEU A 6 7.88 -32.88 0.61
N SER A 7 9.18 -33.09 0.60
CA SER A 7 10.01 -33.07 1.80
C SER A 7 11.35 -32.40 1.55
N ASN A 8 12.10 -32.12 2.62
CA ASN A 8 13.37 -31.46 2.57
C ASN A 8 14.31 -32.11 1.54
N PRO A 9 14.78 -31.41 0.49
CA PRO A 9 15.63 -31.96 -0.56
C PRO A 9 17.01 -32.42 -0.08
N HIS A 10 17.47 -31.99 1.10
CA HIS A 10 18.75 -32.44 1.67
C HIS A 10 18.71 -33.88 2.25
N SER A 11 17.54 -34.48 2.38
CA SER A 11 17.41 -35.86 2.84
C SER A 11 17.56 -36.87 1.67
N ARG A 12 17.76 -38.17 2.00
CA ARG A 12 18.07 -39.19 0.99
C ARG A 12 16.93 -40.16 0.66
N HIS A 13 15.78 -40.03 1.37
CA HIS A 13 14.65 -40.92 1.11
C HIS A 13 13.87 -40.56 -0.18
N SER A 14 13.03 -41.44 -0.65
CA SER A 14 12.36 -41.32 -1.96
C SER A 14 11.55 -40.04 -2.18
N THR A 15 10.87 -39.55 -1.13
CA THR A 15 10.11 -38.29 -1.19
C THR A 15 11.03 -37.09 -1.38
N SER A 16 12.17 -37.07 -0.69
CA SER A 16 13.19 -36.02 -0.87
C SER A 16 13.79 -36.02 -2.27
N GLN A 17 14.09 -37.21 -2.80
CA GLN A 17 14.58 -37.36 -4.16
C GLN A 17 13.56 -36.82 -5.18
N THR A 18 12.27 -37.07 -4.96
CA THR A 18 11.19 -36.49 -5.77
C THR A 18 11.19 -34.97 -5.71
N THR A 19 11.36 -34.40 -4.52
CA THR A 19 11.45 -32.94 -4.33
C THR A 19 12.67 -32.36 -5.05
N THR A 20 13.84 -32.97 -4.90
CA THR A 20 15.06 -32.56 -5.61
C THR A 20 14.84 -32.56 -7.13
N ASN A 21 14.25 -33.63 -7.67
CA ASN A 21 13.97 -33.72 -9.12
C ASN A 21 12.99 -32.63 -9.59
N ILE A 22 12.03 -32.24 -8.78
CA ILE A 22 11.09 -31.14 -9.10
C ILE A 22 11.82 -29.80 -9.09
N VAL A 23 12.68 -29.55 -8.10
CA VAL A 23 13.50 -28.33 -8.02
C VAL A 23 14.42 -28.20 -9.24
N GLU A 24 15.14 -29.28 -9.61
CA GLU A 24 16.02 -29.26 -10.77
C GLU A 24 15.27 -29.07 -12.10
N ARG A 25 14.09 -29.66 -12.26
CA ARG A 25 13.23 -29.40 -13.42
C ARG A 25 12.78 -27.95 -13.48
N ALA A 26 12.42 -27.35 -12.35
CA ALA A 26 12.05 -25.93 -12.30
C ALA A 26 13.25 -25.03 -12.65
N ARG A 27 14.48 -25.39 -12.21
CA ARG A 27 15.71 -24.69 -12.56
C ARG A 27 15.94 -24.70 -14.07
N ILE A 28 15.82 -25.86 -14.69
CA ILE A 28 15.94 -26.02 -16.14
C ILE A 28 14.87 -25.20 -16.86
N GLN A 29 13.63 -25.28 -16.44
CA GLN A 29 12.50 -24.53 -17.03
C GLN A 29 12.74 -23.01 -17.00
N VAL A 30 13.26 -22.46 -15.89
CA VAL A 30 13.60 -21.04 -15.80
C VAL A 30 14.73 -20.68 -16.76
N LEU A 31 15.79 -21.48 -16.81
CA LEU A 31 16.90 -21.29 -17.75
C LEU A 31 16.43 -21.34 -19.21
N GLU A 32 15.53 -22.27 -19.55
CA GLU A 32 14.94 -22.39 -20.87
C GLU A 32 14.12 -21.15 -21.23
N TYR A 33 13.28 -20.70 -20.32
CA TYR A 33 12.43 -19.52 -20.53
C TYR A 33 13.24 -18.28 -20.90
N PHE A 34 14.39 -18.06 -20.26
CA PHE A 34 15.29 -16.94 -20.54
C PHE A 34 16.37 -17.26 -21.58
N LYS A 35 16.35 -18.45 -22.22
CA LYS A 35 17.39 -18.95 -23.15
C LYS A 35 18.82 -18.92 -22.57
N ALA A 36 18.93 -19.33 -21.33
CA ALA A 36 20.15 -19.22 -20.50
C ALA A 36 20.85 -20.56 -20.22
N GLN A 37 20.37 -21.71 -20.75
CA GLN A 37 20.81 -23.04 -20.31
C GLN A 37 22.31 -23.29 -20.50
N SER A 38 22.87 -22.85 -21.63
CA SER A 38 24.29 -23.10 -21.95
C SER A 38 25.23 -22.23 -21.16
N GLU A 39 24.83 -20.97 -20.87
CA GLU A 39 25.72 -19.89 -20.45
C GLU A 39 25.60 -19.55 -18.96
N TYR A 40 24.51 -19.91 -18.27
CA TYR A 40 24.22 -19.46 -16.91
C TYR A 40 24.04 -20.61 -15.92
N GLU A 41 24.46 -20.33 -14.68
CA GLU A 41 24.01 -21.02 -13.46
C GLU A 41 22.85 -20.23 -12.84
N LEU A 42 21.95 -20.92 -12.14
CA LEU A 42 20.79 -20.31 -11.50
C LEU A 42 20.80 -20.58 -10.01
N LEU A 43 20.67 -19.52 -9.21
CA LEU A 43 20.49 -19.58 -7.76
C LEU A 43 19.08 -19.13 -7.40
N PHE A 44 18.35 -19.95 -6.67
CA PHE A 44 17.09 -19.53 -6.08
C PHE A 44 17.33 -18.62 -4.87
N THR A 45 16.62 -17.50 -4.81
CA THR A 45 16.72 -16.48 -3.77
C THR A 45 15.33 -16.10 -3.28
N ALA A 46 15.21 -15.31 -2.20
CA ALA A 46 13.91 -14.79 -1.77
C ALA A 46 13.36 -13.67 -2.67
N GLY A 47 14.11 -13.23 -3.66
CA GLY A 47 13.71 -12.20 -4.62
C GLY A 47 14.87 -11.36 -5.11
N THR A 48 14.60 -10.42 -6.01
CA THR A 48 15.59 -9.52 -6.62
C THR A 48 16.47 -8.82 -5.59
N THR A 49 15.89 -8.32 -4.50
CA THR A 49 16.65 -7.63 -3.44
C THR A 49 17.72 -8.54 -2.82
N GLN A 50 17.38 -9.81 -2.55
CA GLN A 50 18.39 -10.77 -2.03
C GLN A 50 19.41 -11.12 -3.09
N SER A 51 19.02 -11.26 -4.36
CA SER A 51 19.94 -11.51 -5.48
C SER A 51 20.99 -10.39 -5.60
N LEU A 52 20.54 -9.13 -5.59
CA LEU A 52 21.40 -7.96 -5.65
C LEU A 52 22.31 -7.86 -4.41
N LYS A 53 21.76 -8.12 -3.21
CA LYS A 53 22.53 -8.16 -1.97
C LYS A 53 23.64 -9.23 -2.04
N LEU A 54 23.33 -10.42 -2.54
CA LEU A 54 24.30 -11.51 -2.68
C LEU A 54 25.44 -11.11 -3.61
N VAL A 55 25.16 -10.48 -4.75
CA VAL A 55 26.18 -9.94 -5.65
C VAL A 55 27.02 -8.89 -4.93
N ALA A 56 26.40 -7.93 -4.22
CA ALA A 56 27.10 -6.87 -3.50
C ALA A 56 28.05 -7.40 -2.41
N GLU A 57 27.63 -8.43 -1.67
CA GLU A 57 28.42 -9.03 -0.60
C GLU A 57 29.55 -9.92 -1.09
N CYS A 58 29.33 -10.61 -2.22
CA CYS A 58 30.20 -11.68 -2.68
C CYS A 58 31.10 -11.30 -3.86
N PHE A 59 30.81 -10.19 -4.58
CA PHE A 59 31.64 -9.81 -5.74
C PHE A 59 33.08 -9.49 -5.31
N ASP A 60 34.04 -10.15 -5.97
CA ASP A 60 35.45 -9.95 -5.73
C ASP A 60 36.00 -8.82 -6.61
N PHE A 61 36.34 -7.70 -6.00
CA PHE A 61 36.97 -6.56 -6.67
C PHE A 61 38.50 -6.74 -6.92
N GLY A 62 39.07 -7.88 -6.52
CA GLY A 62 40.48 -8.24 -6.86
C GLY A 62 41.57 -7.58 -6.02
N GLY A 63 41.26 -7.07 -4.83
CA GLY A 63 42.22 -6.44 -3.95
C GLY A 63 41.77 -6.31 -2.50
N LYS A 64 42.74 -6.10 -1.59
CA LYS A 64 42.44 -5.67 -0.23
C LYS A 64 42.14 -4.17 -0.29
N ARG A 65 40.94 -3.78 0.11
CA ARG A 65 40.55 -2.39 0.25
C ARG A 65 41.48 -1.66 1.23
N SER A 66 41.99 -0.50 0.82
CA SER A 66 42.93 0.30 1.61
C SER A 66 42.31 1.34 2.53
N GLY A 67 40.97 1.55 2.44
CA GLY A 67 40.25 2.57 3.21
C GLY A 67 38.71 2.50 3.12
N PRO A 68 37.97 3.49 3.62
CA PRO A 68 36.54 3.57 3.43
C PRO A 68 36.18 3.81 1.95
N THR A 69 35.03 3.26 1.47
CA THR A 69 34.53 3.52 0.10
C THR A 69 34.22 4.99 -0.07
N GLN A 70 34.71 5.59 -1.15
CA GLN A 70 34.51 6.99 -1.47
C GLN A 70 33.42 7.13 -2.53
N PHE A 71 32.46 8.05 -2.32
CA PHE A 71 31.48 8.40 -3.33
C PHE A 71 32.07 9.44 -4.28
N LEU A 72 32.01 9.17 -5.59
CA LEU A 72 32.54 10.06 -6.63
C LEU A 72 31.43 10.94 -7.21
N GLU A 73 31.72 12.22 -7.38
CA GLU A 73 30.87 13.15 -8.14
C GLU A 73 31.11 13.02 -9.66
N ARG A 74 32.32 12.64 -10.06
CA ARG A 74 32.71 12.47 -11.47
C ARG A 74 33.38 11.11 -11.69
N LEU A 75 33.01 10.43 -12.79
CA LEU A 75 33.59 9.12 -13.16
C LEU A 75 35.09 9.20 -13.46
N ASP A 76 35.58 10.31 -13.96
CA ASP A 76 37.00 10.53 -14.29
C ASP A 76 37.90 10.38 -13.07
N ASP A 77 37.36 10.56 -11.86
CA ASP A 77 38.12 10.43 -10.61
C ASP A 77 38.35 8.95 -10.22
N ALA A 78 37.69 7.98 -10.92
CA ALA A 78 37.83 6.54 -10.67
C ALA A 78 39.03 5.88 -11.32
N GLN A 79 39.95 6.63 -11.91
CA GLN A 79 41.05 6.10 -12.76
C GLN A 79 42.02 5.12 -12.05
N ASN A 80 42.14 5.15 -10.73
CA ASN A 80 43.11 4.38 -9.97
C ASN A 80 42.54 3.42 -8.94
N GLY A 81 41.34 2.87 -9.16
CA GLY A 81 40.73 1.96 -8.20
C GLY A 81 39.50 1.20 -8.72
N THR A 82 39.06 0.27 -7.91
CA THR A 82 37.86 -0.53 -8.17
C THR A 82 36.60 0.32 -7.99
N LEU A 83 35.58 0.09 -8.82
CA LEU A 83 34.38 0.91 -8.85
C LEU A 83 33.11 0.06 -8.75
N PHE A 84 32.18 0.50 -7.92
CA PHE A 84 30.75 0.12 -7.98
C PHE A 84 29.95 1.26 -8.61
N GLY A 85 29.28 0.99 -9.73
CA GLY A 85 28.51 1.97 -10.47
C GLY A 85 27.04 1.58 -10.62
N TYR A 86 26.14 2.56 -10.61
CA TYR A 86 24.71 2.37 -10.91
C TYR A 86 24.09 3.66 -11.48
N SER A 87 22.94 3.53 -12.16
CA SER A 87 22.23 4.70 -12.71
C SER A 87 21.31 5.37 -11.68
N THR A 88 21.02 6.65 -11.87
CA THR A 88 20.08 7.41 -11.05
C THR A 88 18.71 6.76 -11.05
N ASP A 89 18.23 6.29 -12.21
CA ASP A 89 16.97 5.51 -12.32
C ASP A 89 17.21 4.05 -11.88
N ALA A 90 17.36 3.86 -10.58
CA ALA A 90 17.58 2.55 -9.99
C ALA A 90 16.68 2.34 -8.77
N HIS A 91 16.22 1.10 -8.61
CA HIS A 91 15.49 0.69 -7.41
C HIS A 91 16.37 0.80 -6.15
N THR A 92 15.76 1.14 -5.00
CA THR A 92 16.46 1.27 -3.70
C THR A 92 17.32 0.05 -3.35
N SER A 93 16.98 -1.16 -3.82
CA SER A 93 17.78 -2.37 -3.62
C SER A 93 19.14 -2.30 -4.33
N VAL A 94 19.22 -1.62 -5.48
CA VAL A 94 20.49 -1.35 -6.19
C VAL A 94 21.28 -0.27 -5.45
N VAL A 95 20.62 0.83 -5.10
CA VAL A 95 21.23 1.93 -4.34
C VAL A 95 21.80 1.42 -3.02
N GLY A 96 21.10 0.51 -2.33
CA GLY A 96 21.52 -0.11 -1.08
C GLY A 96 22.79 -0.96 -1.18
N MET A 97 23.15 -1.48 -2.38
CA MET A 97 24.36 -2.25 -2.59
C MET A 97 25.62 -1.46 -2.20
N ARG A 98 25.62 -0.13 -2.37
CA ARG A 98 26.73 0.77 -2.00
C ARG A 98 27.16 0.68 -0.53
N GLN A 99 26.28 0.20 0.36
CA GLN A 99 26.58 0.05 1.78
C GLN A 99 27.40 -1.20 2.11
N VAL A 100 27.43 -2.19 1.21
CA VAL A 100 28.05 -3.50 1.47
C VAL A 100 29.13 -3.89 0.46
N VAL A 101 29.17 -3.26 -0.72
CA VAL A 101 30.24 -3.48 -1.72
C VAL A 101 31.62 -3.09 -1.17
N ARG A 102 32.64 -3.75 -1.66
CA ARG A 102 34.04 -3.53 -1.23
C ARG A 102 34.89 -2.91 -2.33
N SER A 103 34.31 -2.01 -3.10
CA SER A 103 35.03 -1.17 -4.06
C SER A 103 35.73 0.01 -3.37
N ASP A 104 36.74 0.57 -4.01
CA ASP A 104 37.36 1.82 -3.57
C ASP A 104 36.40 2.99 -3.77
N TYR A 105 35.67 2.97 -4.89
CA TYR A 105 34.79 4.04 -5.30
C TYR A 105 33.35 3.56 -5.53
N VAL A 106 32.40 4.48 -5.34
CA VAL A 106 30.99 4.36 -5.72
C VAL A 106 30.62 5.55 -6.62
N ALA A 107 30.00 5.29 -7.75
CA ALA A 107 29.47 6.33 -8.64
C ALA A 107 28.02 6.09 -9.03
N CYS A 108 27.25 7.18 -9.15
CA CYS A 108 25.89 7.19 -9.67
C CYS A 108 25.85 8.06 -10.93
N CYS A 109 25.41 7.52 -12.05
CA CYS A 109 25.35 8.22 -13.34
C CYS A 109 23.90 8.45 -13.77
N TYR A 110 23.69 9.50 -14.56
CA TYR A 110 22.38 9.84 -15.11
C TYR A 110 21.95 8.84 -16.18
N ARG A 111 22.88 8.45 -17.06
CA ARG A 111 22.63 7.54 -18.18
C ARG A 111 23.55 6.35 -18.11
N HIS A 112 23.10 5.21 -18.65
CA HIS A 112 23.91 4.00 -18.74
C HIS A 112 25.17 4.23 -19.61
N GLU A 113 25.06 5.04 -20.65
CA GLU A 113 26.15 5.36 -21.58
C GLU A 113 27.30 6.13 -20.92
N ASP A 114 27.04 6.83 -19.81
CA ASP A 114 28.08 7.56 -19.09
C ASP A 114 29.17 6.63 -18.58
N PHE A 115 28.85 5.35 -18.29
CA PHE A 115 29.84 4.34 -17.89
C PHE A 115 30.80 3.91 -19.01
N LEU A 116 30.53 4.23 -20.28
CA LEU A 116 31.44 3.95 -21.39
C LEU A 116 32.71 4.82 -21.37
N ALA A 117 32.74 5.88 -20.55
CA ALA A 117 33.96 6.68 -20.33
C ALA A 117 34.99 6.00 -19.43
N LEU A 118 34.69 4.85 -18.82
CA LEU A 118 35.61 4.09 -17.97
C LEU A 118 36.70 3.41 -18.80
N ASP A 119 37.93 3.36 -18.25
CA ASP A 119 39.09 2.84 -18.95
C ASP A 119 39.32 1.32 -18.88
N GLY A 120 38.53 0.60 -18.04
CA GLY A 120 38.66 -0.86 -17.88
C GLY A 120 39.94 -1.34 -17.19
N SER A 121 40.77 -0.45 -16.63
CA SER A 121 42.06 -0.80 -16.00
C SER A 121 41.89 -1.60 -14.68
N HIS A 122 40.84 -1.30 -13.92
CA HIS A 122 40.49 -1.91 -12.64
C HIS A 122 39.16 -2.65 -12.70
N ARG A 123 38.90 -3.56 -11.75
CA ARG A 123 37.62 -4.27 -11.67
C ARG A 123 36.50 -3.30 -11.33
N ARG A 124 35.43 -3.38 -12.12
CA ARG A 124 34.25 -2.54 -11.99
C ARG A 124 32.97 -3.40 -12.02
N LEU A 125 32.07 -3.17 -11.07
CA LEU A 125 30.75 -3.76 -11.06
C LEU A 125 29.73 -2.67 -11.37
N ILE A 126 29.10 -2.74 -12.53
CA ILE A 126 28.08 -1.79 -12.97
C ILE A 126 26.72 -2.47 -12.87
N VAL A 127 25.78 -1.84 -12.14
CA VAL A 127 24.40 -2.33 -12.06
C VAL A 127 23.52 -1.49 -12.96
N LEU A 128 22.90 -2.12 -13.93
CA LEU A 128 21.99 -1.50 -14.89
C LEU A 128 20.55 -1.87 -14.60
N THR A 129 19.64 -0.90 -14.74
CA THR A 129 18.20 -1.10 -14.71
C THR A 129 17.74 -1.50 -16.11
N ALA A 130 17.12 -2.67 -16.27
CA ALA A 130 16.60 -3.10 -17.58
C ALA A 130 15.37 -2.30 -18.01
N MET A 131 14.47 -2.02 -17.05
CA MET A 131 13.29 -1.17 -17.24
C MET A 131 13.03 -0.38 -15.97
N SER A 132 12.79 0.92 -16.13
CA SER A 132 12.40 1.81 -15.03
C SER A 132 11.12 1.33 -14.37
N ASN A 133 11.16 1.09 -13.08
CA ASN A 133 9.95 0.79 -12.30
C ASN A 133 9.15 2.05 -11.95
N PHE A 134 9.68 3.24 -12.28
CA PHE A 134 9.00 4.52 -12.11
C PHE A 134 8.12 4.84 -13.32
N CYS A 135 8.67 4.94 -14.51
CA CYS A 135 7.96 5.36 -15.72
C CYS A 135 7.79 4.27 -16.80
N GLY A 136 8.41 3.11 -16.64
CA GLY A 136 8.31 2.01 -17.60
C GLY A 136 9.26 2.11 -18.81
N ARG A 137 10.15 3.10 -18.85
CA ARG A 137 11.18 3.21 -19.90
C ARG A 137 12.06 1.97 -19.91
N LYS A 138 12.20 1.34 -21.05
CA LYS A 138 13.15 0.25 -21.29
C LYS A 138 14.48 0.84 -21.78
N TYR A 139 15.57 0.31 -21.26
CA TYR A 139 16.91 0.75 -21.64
C TYR A 139 17.50 -0.17 -22.71
N ASP A 140 18.32 0.40 -23.61
CA ASP A 140 19.03 -0.38 -24.61
C ASP A 140 20.06 -1.31 -23.93
N LEU A 141 19.78 -2.62 -23.96
CA LEU A 141 20.64 -3.62 -23.33
C LEU A 141 21.91 -3.95 -24.17
N ASN A 142 22.04 -3.44 -25.41
CA ASN A 142 23.26 -3.59 -26.20
C ASN A 142 24.46 -2.90 -25.54
N ILE A 143 24.22 -1.93 -24.66
CA ILE A 143 25.28 -1.30 -23.87
C ILE A 143 26.05 -2.30 -22.99
N ILE A 144 25.45 -3.41 -22.59
CA ILE A 144 26.11 -4.45 -21.79
C ILE A 144 27.35 -4.98 -22.50
N ASN A 145 27.22 -5.32 -23.78
CA ASN A 145 28.34 -5.82 -24.58
C ASN A 145 29.45 -4.74 -24.67
N LYS A 146 29.10 -3.48 -24.94
CA LYS A 146 30.04 -2.37 -25.00
C LYS A 146 30.80 -2.13 -23.69
N LEU A 147 30.12 -2.26 -22.55
CA LEU A 147 30.73 -2.15 -21.23
C LEU A 147 31.68 -3.31 -20.95
N GLN A 148 31.33 -4.53 -21.34
CA GLN A 148 32.19 -5.71 -21.17
C GLN A 148 33.42 -5.67 -22.08
N GLU A 149 33.34 -5.04 -23.26
CA GLU A 149 34.47 -4.80 -24.16
C GLU A 149 35.53 -3.88 -23.56
N LEU A 150 35.18 -3.04 -22.57
CA LEU A 150 36.18 -2.22 -21.85
C LEU A 150 37.15 -3.06 -21.01
N GLY A 151 36.91 -4.39 -20.84
CA GLY A 151 37.70 -5.25 -19.96
C GLY A 151 37.45 -4.94 -18.47
N ASN A 152 37.69 -5.88 -17.60
CA ASN A 152 37.52 -5.74 -16.14
C ASN A 152 36.19 -5.08 -15.68
N THR A 153 35.22 -4.89 -16.59
CA THR A 153 33.91 -4.30 -16.32
C THR A 153 32.87 -5.41 -16.38
N PHE A 154 32.15 -5.59 -15.26
CA PHE A 154 31.16 -6.63 -15.05
C PHE A 154 29.81 -6.00 -14.85
N VAL A 155 28.77 -6.57 -15.47
CA VAL A 155 27.44 -6.00 -15.48
C VAL A 155 26.47 -6.89 -14.71
N CYS A 156 25.79 -6.30 -13.72
CA CYS A 156 24.62 -6.87 -13.06
C CYS A 156 23.35 -6.19 -13.57
N LEU A 157 22.42 -6.98 -14.10
CA LEU A 157 21.16 -6.47 -14.64
C LEU A 157 20.03 -6.64 -13.62
N ASP A 158 19.44 -5.53 -13.16
CA ASP A 158 18.13 -5.57 -12.48
C ASP A 158 17.03 -5.69 -13.54
N ALA A 159 16.56 -6.91 -13.74
CA ALA A 159 15.53 -7.24 -14.71
C ALA A 159 14.13 -7.32 -14.07
N ALA A 160 13.99 -6.99 -12.78
CA ALA A 160 12.78 -7.23 -12.02
C ALA A 160 11.52 -6.56 -12.59
N ALA A 161 11.63 -5.36 -13.12
CA ALA A 161 10.50 -4.66 -13.75
C ALA A 161 10.27 -5.18 -15.17
N LEU A 162 11.32 -5.41 -15.95
CA LEU A 162 11.25 -5.85 -17.35
C LEU A 162 10.49 -7.17 -17.50
N VAL A 163 10.87 -8.19 -16.74
CA VAL A 163 10.31 -9.55 -16.91
C VAL A 163 8.84 -9.67 -16.50
N SER A 164 8.24 -8.64 -15.92
CA SER A 164 6.82 -8.64 -15.56
C SER A 164 5.89 -8.69 -16.76
N CYS A 165 6.30 -8.09 -17.88
CA CYS A 165 5.47 -7.97 -19.09
C CYS A 165 6.28 -7.95 -20.39
N SER A 166 7.61 -8.17 -20.34
CA SER A 166 8.47 -8.06 -21.52
C SER A 166 9.46 -9.20 -21.64
N THR A 167 9.89 -9.44 -22.86
CA THR A 167 10.86 -10.50 -23.20
C THR A 167 12.26 -10.14 -22.71
N LEU A 168 12.97 -11.12 -22.13
CA LEU A 168 14.40 -11.04 -21.85
C LEU A 168 15.07 -12.26 -22.49
N ASP A 169 15.97 -12.03 -23.45
CA ASP A 169 16.68 -13.08 -24.16
C ASP A 169 18.17 -13.05 -23.78
N LEU A 170 18.59 -13.97 -22.91
CA LEU A 170 19.97 -14.05 -22.42
C LEU A 170 20.93 -14.77 -23.39
N SER A 171 20.45 -15.26 -24.51
CA SER A 171 21.31 -15.76 -25.60
C SER A 171 21.91 -14.61 -26.42
N SER A 172 21.21 -13.48 -26.50
CA SER A 172 21.67 -12.27 -27.22
C SER A 172 22.25 -11.23 -26.27
N THR A 173 21.59 -10.99 -25.13
CA THR A 173 22.07 -10.06 -24.10
C THR A 173 22.71 -10.86 -22.98
N ARG A 174 24.01 -10.67 -22.73
CA ARG A 174 24.79 -11.54 -21.83
C ARG A 174 25.37 -10.79 -20.62
N PRO A 175 24.55 -10.22 -19.72
CA PRO A 175 25.07 -9.64 -18.48
C PRO A 175 25.75 -10.72 -17.62
N ASP A 176 26.72 -10.33 -16.80
CA ASP A 176 27.41 -11.27 -15.95
C ASP A 176 26.53 -11.81 -14.82
N PHE A 177 25.59 -10.97 -14.33
CA PHE A 177 24.62 -11.30 -13.31
C PHE A 177 23.23 -10.77 -13.71
N VAL A 178 22.16 -11.52 -13.43
CA VAL A 178 20.76 -11.09 -13.64
C VAL A 178 19.95 -11.36 -12.40
N ALA A 179 19.26 -10.34 -11.88
CA ALA A 179 18.40 -10.44 -10.72
C ALA A 179 16.93 -10.22 -11.08
N LEU A 180 16.04 -11.12 -10.65
CA LEU A 180 14.59 -10.99 -10.87
C LEU A 180 13.75 -11.66 -9.79
N SER A 181 12.45 -11.38 -9.78
CA SER A 181 11.47 -11.94 -8.84
C SER A 181 10.25 -12.49 -9.58
N PHE A 182 9.83 -13.69 -9.26
CA PHE A 182 8.73 -14.36 -9.97
C PHE A 182 7.36 -13.75 -9.68
N TYR A 183 7.12 -13.16 -8.49
CA TYR A 183 5.84 -12.55 -8.18
C TYR A 183 5.48 -11.40 -9.12
N LYS A 184 6.47 -10.71 -9.69
CA LYS A 184 6.24 -9.66 -10.70
C LYS A 184 5.79 -10.24 -12.04
N MET A 185 6.17 -11.49 -12.37
CA MET A 185 5.76 -12.19 -13.58
C MET A 185 4.36 -12.81 -13.44
N PHE A 186 4.11 -13.48 -12.31
CA PHE A 186 2.94 -14.35 -12.13
C PHE A 186 1.94 -13.84 -11.07
N GLY A 187 2.31 -12.88 -10.21
CA GLY A 187 1.59 -12.51 -8.99
C GLY A 187 1.87 -13.45 -7.80
N TYR A 188 2.35 -14.66 -8.04
CA TYR A 188 2.69 -15.71 -7.07
C TYR A 188 3.79 -16.61 -7.65
N PRO A 189 4.70 -17.22 -6.85
CA PRO A 189 4.84 -17.08 -5.40
C PRO A 189 5.63 -15.80 -5.03
N THR A 190 5.24 -15.18 -3.91
CA THR A 190 6.07 -14.17 -3.24
C THR A 190 7.21 -14.85 -2.50
N GLY A 191 8.28 -14.11 -2.15
CA GLY A 191 9.42 -14.67 -1.44
C GLY A 191 10.21 -15.69 -2.28
N LEU A 192 10.15 -15.56 -3.62
CA LEU A 192 10.95 -16.35 -4.56
C LEU A 192 11.41 -15.50 -5.73
N GLY A 193 12.71 -15.56 -6.01
CA GLY A 193 13.36 -14.98 -7.17
C GLY A 193 14.57 -15.80 -7.56
N VAL A 194 15.35 -15.29 -8.48
CA VAL A 194 16.58 -15.92 -8.92
C VAL A 194 17.69 -14.91 -9.13
N LEU A 195 18.92 -15.37 -8.94
CA LEU A 195 20.13 -14.79 -9.47
C LEU A 195 20.67 -15.74 -10.55
N LEU A 196 20.70 -15.26 -11.79
CA LEU A 196 21.39 -15.94 -12.88
C LEU A 196 22.83 -15.41 -12.94
N VAL A 197 23.79 -16.32 -12.95
CA VAL A 197 25.21 -16.00 -12.98
C VAL A 197 25.84 -16.66 -14.19
N ARG A 198 26.51 -15.88 -15.03
CA ARG A 198 27.20 -16.45 -16.19
C ARG A 198 28.28 -17.44 -15.72
N LYS A 199 28.35 -18.63 -16.31
CA LYS A 199 29.18 -19.75 -15.86
C LYS A 199 30.66 -19.39 -15.74
N ASP A 200 31.18 -18.63 -16.71
CA ASP A 200 32.54 -18.12 -16.70
C ASP A 200 32.79 -16.98 -15.68
N ARG A 201 31.76 -16.57 -14.94
CA ARG A 201 31.81 -15.53 -13.91
C ARG A 201 31.53 -16.02 -12.50
N CYS A 202 31.26 -17.31 -12.33
CA CYS A 202 30.96 -17.90 -11.03
C CYS A 202 32.07 -17.67 -10.00
N GLU A 203 33.36 -17.68 -10.44
CA GLU A 203 34.49 -17.47 -9.58
C GLU A 203 34.68 -15.99 -9.15
N LEU A 204 33.94 -15.04 -9.74
CA LEU A 204 33.91 -13.65 -9.28
C LEU A 204 33.09 -13.46 -8.01
N LEU A 205 32.32 -14.47 -7.60
CA LEU A 205 31.55 -14.46 -6.37
C LEU A 205 32.25 -15.27 -5.28
N GLU A 206 32.85 -14.57 -4.32
CA GLU A 206 33.48 -15.17 -3.15
C GLU A 206 32.46 -15.37 -2.04
N LYS A 207 32.14 -16.63 -1.75
CA LYS A 207 31.23 -16.97 -0.65
C LYS A 207 31.85 -16.61 0.70
N ARG A 208 31.16 -15.81 1.50
CA ARG A 208 31.67 -15.31 2.80
C ARG A 208 30.90 -15.87 3.98
N PHE A 209 29.58 -15.87 3.89
CA PHE A 209 28.71 -16.49 4.86
C PHE A 209 28.41 -17.93 4.44
N TYR A 210 28.22 -18.84 5.37
CA TYR A 210 27.75 -20.19 5.07
C TYR A 210 26.63 -20.61 6.01
N GLY A 211 25.63 -21.29 5.44
CA GLY A 211 24.51 -21.89 6.15
C GLY A 211 24.50 -23.42 6.01
N GLY A 212 23.44 -24.05 6.49
CA GLY A 212 23.21 -25.47 6.27
C GLY A 212 23.18 -25.79 4.77
N GLY A 213 23.78 -26.91 4.35
CA GLY A 213 23.82 -27.38 2.98
C GLY A 213 24.95 -26.83 2.11
N THR A 214 25.63 -25.73 2.48
CA THR A 214 26.58 -25.02 1.63
C THR A 214 28.06 -25.37 1.88
N VAL A 215 28.33 -26.16 2.90
CA VAL A 215 29.69 -26.62 3.28
C VAL A 215 29.79 -28.13 3.27
N ASP A 216 30.97 -28.64 2.92
CA ASP A 216 31.33 -30.07 3.11
C ASP A 216 31.65 -30.32 4.58
N ILE A 217 32.34 -29.39 5.21
CA ILE A 217 32.70 -29.46 6.64
C ILE A 217 33.01 -28.06 7.19
N SER A 218 32.63 -27.80 8.43
CA SER A 218 33.05 -26.65 9.23
C SER A 218 33.38 -27.07 10.65
N HIS A 219 34.35 -26.38 11.29
CA HIS A 219 34.72 -26.65 12.67
C HIS A 219 34.11 -25.59 13.60
N PRO A 220 33.45 -25.97 14.71
CA PRO A 220 32.70 -25.02 15.55
C PRO A 220 33.58 -24.02 16.31
N THR A 221 34.81 -24.35 16.60
CA THR A 221 35.73 -23.53 17.43
C THR A 221 37.00 -23.10 16.69
N LYS A 222 37.23 -23.54 15.45
CA LYS A 222 38.41 -23.17 14.65
C LYS A 222 37.97 -22.53 13.35
N SER A 223 38.76 -21.59 12.84
CA SER A 223 38.53 -20.96 11.53
C SER A 223 38.85 -21.94 10.39
N PHE A 224 38.08 -23.04 10.33
CA PHE A 224 38.25 -24.07 9.31
C PHE A 224 36.89 -24.37 8.70
N VAL A 225 36.77 -24.14 7.39
CA VAL A 225 35.60 -24.40 6.57
C VAL A 225 36.02 -24.92 5.19
N ARG A 226 35.25 -25.82 4.62
CA ARG A 226 35.33 -26.20 3.19
C ARG A 226 33.94 -26.06 2.59
N PHE A 227 33.83 -25.15 1.64
CA PHE A 227 32.60 -24.93 0.89
C PHE A 227 32.37 -26.06 -0.14
N ARG A 228 31.12 -26.29 -0.48
CA ARG A 228 30.77 -27.21 -1.57
C ARG A 228 31.39 -26.76 -2.88
N LYS A 229 31.78 -27.72 -3.70
CA LYS A 229 32.39 -27.47 -5.03
C LYS A 229 31.36 -27.00 -6.04
N ASN A 230 30.16 -27.59 -6.03
CA ASN A 230 29.07 -27.17 -6.89
C ASN A 230 28.66 -25.75 -6.55
N PHE A 231 28.54 -24.89 -7.57
CA PHE A 231 28.23 -23.46 -7.41
C PHE A 231 26.89 -23.25 -6.74
N THR A 232 25.86 -23.92 -7.23
CA THR A 232 24.49 -23.80 -6.73
C THR A 232 24.40 -24.25 -5.26
N ASP A 233 24.93 -25.44 -4.94
CA ASP A 233 24.94 -25.95 -3.57
C ASP A 233 25.71 -25.00 -2.61
N ARG A 234 26.76 -24.35 -3.12
CA ARG A 234 27.58 -23.41 -2.34
C ARG A 234 26.85 -22.13 -1.97
N PHE A 235 25.92 -21.65 -2.82
CA PHE A 235 25.30 -20.35 -2.65
C PHE A 235 23.83 -20.39 -2.17
N GLU A 236 23.14 -21.52 -2.29
CA GLU A 236 21.78 -21.68 -1.76
C GLU A 236 21.83 -22.08 -0.29
N ASP A 237 21.77 -21.09 0.62
CA ASP A 237 21.88 -21.29 2.06
C ASP A 237 20.60 -21.88 2.66
N GLY A 238 20.76 -22.92 3.47
CA GLY A 238 19.67 -23.56 4.20
C GLY A 238 18.73 -24.35 3.30
N THR A 239 17.50 -24.55 3.75
CA THR A 239 16.48 -25.24 2.95
C THR A 239 15.75 -24.22 2.06
N ILE A 240 15.95 -24.34 0.75
CA ILE A 240 15.28 -23.49 -0.25
C ILE A 240 13.76 -23.66 -0.20
N ASN A 241 13.02 -22.68 -0.67
CA ASN A 241 11.55 -22.71 -0.73
C ASN A 241 11.05 -23.66 -1.84
N TYR A 242 11.26 -24.95 -1.66
CA TYR A 242 10.96 -25.98 -2.66
C TYR A 242 9.47 -26.05 -3.03
N CYS A 243 8.57 -25.69 -2.12
CA CYS A 243 7.13 -25.64 -2.42
C CYS A 243 6.79 -24.52 -3.42
N ALA A 244 7.36 -23.33 -3.21
CA ALA A 244 7.18 -22.21 -4.15
C ALA A 244 7.89 -22.49 -5.48
N ILE A 245 9.09 -23.09 -5.45
CA ILE A 245 9.82 -23.51 -6.66
C ILE A 245 8.98 -24.51 -7.47
N ALA A 246 8.39 -25.52 -6.82
CA ALA A 246 7.51 -26.49 -7.48
C ALA A 246 6.26 -25.85 -8.10
N ALA A 247 5.82 -24.68 -7.62
CA ALA A 247 4.67 -23.95 -8.15
C ALA A 247 5.00 -23.14 -9.39
N LEU A 248 6.27 -22.84 -9.70
CA LEU A 248 6.68 -22.00 -10.83
C LEU A 248 6.13 -22.49 -12.17
N ARG A 249 6.05 -23.80 -12.37
CA ARG A 249 5.50 -24.39 -13.60
C ARG A 249 4.11 -23.84 -13.94
N HIS A 250 3.26 -23.62 -12.93
CA HIS A 250 1.92 -23.09 -13.14
C HIS A 250 1.93 -21.62 -13.59
N GLY A 251 2.90 -20.83 -13.14
CA GLY A 251 3.09 -19.46 -13.63
C GLY A 251 3.51 -19.42 -15.09
N PHE A 252 4.43 -20.30 -15.51
CA PHE A 252 4.82 -20.41 -16.93
C PHE A 252 3.69 -20.95 -17.79
N GLU A 253 2.95 -21.98 -17.33
CA GLU A 253 1.75 -22.49 -18.00
C GLU A 253 0.68 -21.39 -18.16
N ASP A 254 0.58 -20.45 -17.21
CA ASP A 254 -0.35 -19.33 -17.27
C ASP A 254 0.07 -18.28 -18.30
N ILE A 255 1.35 -17.94 -18.39
CA ILE A 255 1.89 -17.08 -19.46
C ILE A 255 1.58 -17.66 -20.83
N GLU A 256 1.81 -18.97 -21.02
CA GLU A 256 1.51 -19.64 -22.32
C GLU A 256 0.02 -19.61 -22.64
N ARG A 257 -0.86 -19.81 -21.66
CA ARG A 257 -2.31 -19.67 -21.84
C ARG A 257 -2.74 -18.26 -22.27
N CYS A 258 -2.00 -17.23 -21.84
CA CYS A 258 -2.24 -15.83 -22.23
C CYS A 258 -1.64 -15.49 -23.61
N GLY A 259 -1.12 -16.47 -24.36
CA GLY A 259 -0.52 -16.28 -25.70
C GLY A 259 1.01 -16.12 -25.69
N GLY A 260 1.65 -16.35 -24.54
CA GLY A 260 3.09 -16.18 -24.36
C GLY A 260 3.49 -14.73 -24.08
N ILE A 261 4.76 -14.55 -23.66
CA ILE A 261 5.24 -13.24 -23.19
C ILE A 261 5.22 -12.15 -24.27
N ARG A 262 5.41 -12.49 -25.54
CA ARG A 262 5.38 -11.51 -26.65
C ARG A 262 3.99 -10.93 -26.87
N GLU A 263 2.96 -11.78 -26.79
CA GLU A 263 1.58 -11.30 -26.93
C GLU A 263 1.16 -10.48 -25.68
N ILE A 264 1.59 -10.90 -24.50
CA ILE A 264 1.39 -10.12 -23.26
C ILE A 264 2.06 -8.74 -23.39
N GLU A 265 3.30 -8.68 -23.85
CA GLU A 265 4.06 -7.43 -24.06
C GLU A 265 3.31 -6.48 -24.99
N LYS A 266 2.88 -6.96 -26.14
CA LYS A 266 2.15 -6.18 -27.13
C LYS A 266 0.83 -5.62 -26.58
N ARG A 267 0.03 -6.48 -25.94
CA ARG A 267 -1.28 -6.11 -25.39
C ARG A 267 -1.15 -5.14 -24.23
N THR A 268 -0.25 -5.40 -23.31
CA THR A 268 -0.07 -4.53 -22.13
C THR A 268 0.56 -3.18 -22.49
N PHE A 269 1.40 -3.15 -23.51
CA PHE A 269 1.90 -1.89 -24.09
C PHE A 269 0.76 -1.08 -24.71
N ASP A 270 -0.14 -1.72 -25.50
CA ASP A 270 -1.30 -1.03 -26.08
C ASP A 270 -2.18 -0.38 -25.03
N PHE A 271 -2.48 -1.07 -23.94
CA PHE A 271 -3.22 -0.49 -22.82
C PHE A 271 -2.50 0.73 -22.21
N ALA A 272 -1.19 0.61 -21.96
CA ALA A 272 -0.40 1.70 -21.40
C ALA A 272 -0.33 2.89 -22.36
N PHE A 273 -0.16 2.65 -23.65
CA PHE A 273 -0.15 3.68 -24.68
C PHE A 273 -1.47 4.45 -24.73
N ARG A 274 -2.60 3.74 -24.80
CA ARG A 274 -3.92 4.35 -24.82
C ARG A 274 -4.25 5.10 -23.52
N ALA A 275 -3.78 4.62 -22.38
CA ALA A 275 -3.92 5.32 -21.11
C ALA A 275 -3.08 6.59 -21.07
N ALA A 276 -1.83 6.55 -21.54
CA ALA A 276 -0.95 7.71 -21.61
C ALA A 276 -1.49 8.77 -22.58
N GLN A 277 -1.90 8.36 -23.77
CA GLN A 277 -2.54 9.27 -24.76
C GLN A 277 -3.81 9.92 -24.20
N PHE A 278 -4.66 9.15 -23.51
CA PHE A 278 -5.85 9.70 -22.87
C PHE A 278 -5.48 10.80 -21.88
N LEU A 279 -4.54 10.54 -20.97
CA LEU A 279 -4.11 11.52 -19.97
C LEU A 279 -3.46 12.77 -20.59
N GLN A 280 -2.63 12.61 -21.63
CA GLN A 280 -1.96 13.74 -22.31
C GLN A 280 -2.92 14.63 -23.08
N ASN A 281 -3.99 14.04 -23.63
CA ASN A 281 -4.96 14.78 -24.44
C ASN A 281 -6.11 15.38 -23.62
N LEU A 282 -6.30 14.92 -22.37
CA LEU A 282 -7.40 15.37 -21.51
C LEU A 282 -7.15 16.80 -21.03
N LYS A 283 -8.16 17.68 -21.22
CA LYS A 283 -8.11 19.09 -20.84
C LYS A 283 -9.36 19.51 -20.07
N HIS A 284 -9.17 20.40 -19.12
CA HIS A 284 -10.25 21.11 -18.46
C HIS A 284 -11.01 22.04 -19.43
N SER A 285 -12.16 22.55 -18.99
CA SER A 285 -13.00 23.47 -19.78
C SER A 285 -12.28 24.75 -20.23
N ASN A 286 -11.32 25.23 -19.44
CA ASN A 286 -10.48 26.38 -19.74
C ASN A 286 -9.27 26.07 -20.63
N GLY A 287 -9.09 24.80 -21.06
CA GLY A 287 -7.99 24.35 -21.92
C GLY A 287 -6.72 23.94 -21.19
N THR A 288 -6.67 24.04 -19.84
CA THR A 288 -5.51 23.56 -19.07
C THR A 288 -5.44 22.02 -19.07
N PRO A 289 -4.23 21.41 -19.07
CA PRO A 289 -4.10 19.94 -19.02
C PRO A 289 -4.62 19.39 -17.69
N VAL A 290 -5.24 18.19 -17.73
CA VAL A 290 -5.69 17.46 -16.54
C VAL A 290 -4.56 16.63 -15.91
N ALA A 291 -3.52 16.31 -16.68
CA ALA A 291 -2.43 15.45 -16.20
C ALA A 291 -1.06 15.91 -16.73
N VAL A 292 -0.03 15.59 -15.94
CA VAL A 292 1.38 15.56 -16.36
C VAL A 292 1.78 14.11 -16.39
N VAL A 293 2.15 13.57 -17.55
CA VAL A 293 2.61 12.19 -17.73
C VAL A 293 4.13 12.17 -17.76
N TYR A 294 4.73 11.27 -16.98
CA TYR A 294 6.18 11.15 -16.84
C TYR A 294 6.73 10.01 -17.68
N GLY A 295 7.84 10.26 -18.36
CA GLY A 295 8.53 9.33 -19.23
C GLY A 295 8.68 9.86 -20.65
N SER A 296 9.91 10.03 -21.11
CA SER A 296 10.23 10.63 -22.42
C SER A 296 9.69 9.83 -23.63
N CYS A 297 9.44 8.54 -23.46
CA CYS A 297 8.93 7.71 -24.56
C CYS A 297 7.49 8.05 -24.97
N TRP A 298 6.72 8.70 -24.07
CA TRP A 298 5.35 9.11 -24.38
C TRP A 298 5.26 10.39 -25.22
N ASP A 299 6.37 11.12 -25.32
CA ASP A 299 6.48 12.38 -26.10
C ASP A 299 6.90 12.10 -27.55
N GLU A 300 7.18 10.85 -27.92
CA GLU A 300 7.51 10.42 -29.26
C GLU A 300 6.26 10.31 -30.13
N ASP A 301 6.37 10.63 -31.44
CA ASP A 301 5.25 10.53 -32.39
C ASP A 301 4.69 9.10 -32.51
N ARG A 302 5.54 8.10 -32.27
CA ARG A 302 5.18 6.67 -32.26
C ARG A 302 6.00 5.92 -31.23
N PRO A 303 5.57 5.89 -29.98
CA PRO A 303 6.23 5.08 -28.96
C PRO A 303 6.13 3.59 -29.33
N GLU A 304 7.22 2.85 -29.13
CA GLU A 304 7.31 1.42 -29.45
C GLU A 304 7.45 0.57 -28.19
N SER A 305 6.92 -0.63 -28.25
CA SER A 305 7.03 -1.59 -27.14
C SER A 305 8.47 -1.98 -26.81
N GLU A 306 9.41 -1.74 -27.71
CA GLU A 306 10.85 -1.94 -27.47
C GLU A 306 11.44 -0.93 -26.50
N HIS A 307 10.89 0.31 -26.45
CA HIS A 307 11.39 1.40 -25.62
C HIS A 307 10.54 1.65 -24.37
N GLN A 308 9.32 1.12 -24.32
CA GLN A 308 8.36 1.36 -23.25
C GLN A 308 7.65 0.09 -22.81
N GLY A 309 7.57 -0.11 -21.49
CA GLY A 309 6.79 -1.18 -20.87
C GLY A 309 5.38 -0.73 -20.47
N ALA A 310 4.67 -1.61 -19.81
CA ALA A 310 3.26 -1.49 -19.45
C ALA A 310 3.00 -0.60 -18.21
N ILE A 311 3.74 0.49 -18.06
CA ILE A 311 3.67 1.40 -16.91
C ILE A 311 3.39 2.82 -17.39
N VAL A 312 2.39 3.48 -16.79
CA VAL A 312 2.14 4.92 -16.97
C VAL A 312 2.25 5.60 -15.61
N ASN A 313 3.11 6.59 -15.53
CA ASN A 313 3.34 7.40 -14.34
C ASN A 313 2.89 8.84 -14.60
N PHE A 314 2.13 9.42 -13.69
CA PHE A 314 1.53 10.73 -13.87
C PHE A 314 1.22 11.43 -12.55
N ASN A 315 0.97 12.73 -12.61
CA ASN A 315 0.25 13.51 -11.61
C ASN A 315 -0.95 14.19 -12.27
N LEU A 316 -2.03 14.37 -11.54
CA LEU A 316 -3.20 15.10 -12.00
C LEU A 316 -3.11 16.57 -11.61
N LEU A 317 -3.72 17.42 -12.42
CA LEU A 317 -3.81 18.86 -12.23
C LEU A 317 -5.28 19.28 -12.10
N ARG A 318 -5.51 20.32 -11.34
CA ARG A 318 -6.80 21.02 -11.27
C ARG A 318 -6.91 22.05 -12.40
N GLU A 319 -8.10 22.56 -12.62
CA GLU A 319 -8.37 23.59 -13.64
C GLU A 319 -7.54 24.87 -13.47
N ASN A 320 -7.12 25.21 -12.25
CA ASN A 320 -6.23 26.33 -11.96
C ASN A 320 -4.73 26.00 -12.12
N GLY A 321 -4.39 24.79 -12.60
CA GLY A 321 -3.02 24.32 -12.79
C GLY A 321 -2.32 23.81 -11.52
N SER A 322 -2.96 23.82 -10.35
CA SER A 322 -2.37 23.24 -9.15
C SER A 322 -2.42 21.71 -9.19
N TYR A 323 -1.46 21.07 -8.54
CA TYR A 323 -1.42 19.60 -8.47
C TYR A 323 -2.52 19.03 -7.57
N VAL A 324 -3.05 17.87 -7.97
CA VAL A 324 -3.87 17.02 -7.12
C VAL A 324 -2.93 16.12 -6.33
N GLY A 325 -3.11 16.04 -5.02
CA GLY A 325 -2.34 15.14 -4.17
C GLY A 325 -2.58 13.67 -4.56
N TYR A 326 -1.50 12.88 -4.62
CA TYR A 326 -1.62 11.46 -5.01
C TYR A 326 -2.42 10.62 -4.01
N VAL A 327 -2.52 11.02 -2.75
CA VAL A 327 -3.40 10.38 -1.74
C VAL A 327 -4.88 10.60 -2.07
N GLU A 328 -5.23 11.76 -2.64
CA GLU A 328 -6.60 12.01 -3.14
C GLU A 328 -6.90 11.09 -4.32
N VAL A 329 -5.98 10.98 -5.28
CA VAL A 329 -6.13 10.08 -6.44
C VAL A 329 -6.30 8.62 -6.00
N GLU A 330 -5.48 8.14 -5.06
CA GLU A 330 -5.59 6.80 -4.49
C GLU A 330 -6.98 6.53 -3.90
N LYS A 331 -7.53 7.49 -3.14
CA LYS A 331 -8.86 7.35 -2.55
C LYS A 331 -9.97 7.31 -3.60
N MET A 332 -9.85 8.10 -4.68
CA MET A 332 -10.82 8.07 -5.78
C MET A 332 -10.74 6.73 -6.54
N CYS A 333 -9.53 6.24 -6.81
CA CYS A 333 -9.33 4.94 -7.44
C CYS A 333 -9.92 3.78 -6.61
N ASP A 334 -9.78 3.82 -5.29
CA ASP A 334 -10.44 2.87 -4.36
C ASP A 334 -11.98 2.78 -4.58
N LEU A 335 -12.65 3.90 -4.95
CA LEU A 335 -14.09 3.91 -5.21
C LEU A 335 -14.47 3.15 -6.48
N PHE A 336 -13.56 3.13 -7.45
CA PHE A 336 -13.74 2.46 -8.74
C PHE A 336 -13.10 1.06 -8.76
N HIS A 337 -12.67 0.54 -7.59
CA HIS A 337 -11.97 -0.75 -7.47
C HIS A 337 -10.70 -0.83 -8.32
N ILE A 338 -9.97 0.28 -8.44
CA ILE A 338 -8.70 0.36 -9.14
C ILE A 338 -7.57 0.33 -8.12
N ASP A 339 -6.76 -0.73 -8.16
CA ASP A 339 -5.53 -0.85 -7.38
C ASP A 339 -4.37 -0.21 -8.14
N LEU A 340 -3.74 0.81 -7.54
CA LEU A 340 -2.60 1.50 -8.11
C LEU A 340 -1.51 1.73 -7.06
N ARG A 341 -0.40 2.32 -7.47
CA ARG A 341 0.68 2.68 -6.55
C ARG A 341 0.91 4.18 -6.58
N THR A 342 1.26 4.75 -5.42
CA THR A 342 1.56 6.16 -5.22
C THR A 342 2.91 6.37 -4.56
N GLY A 343 3.49 7.57 -4.68
CA GLY A 343 4.78 7.95 -4.12
C GLY A 343 5.95 7.83 -5.08
N CYS A 344 7.15 7.45 -4.60
CA CYS A 344 8.37 7.33 -5.41
C CYS A 344 8.73 5.87 -5.79
N PHE A 345 7.92 4.88 -5.42
CA PHE A 345 8.03 3.45 -5.84
C PHE A 345 9.38 2.79 -5.54
N CYS A 346 10.04 3.17 -4.44
CA CYS A 346 11.42 2.76 -4.13
C CYS A 346 12.43 3.09 -5.25
N ASN A 347 12.20 4.18 -5.98
CA ASN A 347 13.09 4.71 -7.01
C ASN A 347 13.22 6.22 -6.83
N GLN A 348 13.97 6.61 -5.81
CA GLN A 348 14.12 8.00 -5.41
C GLN A 348 14.75 8.85 -6.50
N GLY A 349 15.73 8.30 -7.22
CA GLY A 349 16.43 9.04 -8.27
C GLY A 349 15.51 9.43 -9.42
N ALA A 350 14.72 8.51 -9.97
CA ALA A 350 13.74 8.83 -10.99
C ALA A 350 12.67 9.81 -10.45
N CYS A 351 12.22 9.60 -9.20
CA CYS A 351 11.25 10.49 -8.56
C CYS A 351 11.76 11.95 -8.50
N LEU A 352 12.98 12.16 -8.00
CA LEU A 352 13.60 13.49 -7.94
C LEU A 352 13.75 14.11 -9.33
N MET A 353 14.22 13.32 -10.30
CA MET A 353 14.44 13.77 -11.67
C MET A 353 13.14 14.25 -12.35
N TYR A 354 12.10 13.40 -12.32
CA TYR A 354 10.84 13.70 -13.01
C TYR A 354 9.99 14.77 -12.31
N LEU A 355 10.08 14.87 -10.98
CA LEU A 355 9.36 15.90 -10.21
C LEU A 355 10.16 17.22 -10.08
N GLY A 356 11.40 17.29 -10.58
CA GLY A 356 12.24 18.47 -10.49
C GLY A 356 12.65 18.82 -9.04
N LEU A 357 12.80 17.80 -8.18
CA LEU A 357 13.20 17.98 -6.79
C LEU A 357 14.72 17.92 -6.68
N ASN A 358 15.32 18.94 -6.08
CA ASN A 358 16.74 18.97 -5.79
C ASN A 358 17.04 18.50 -4.36
N ASP A 359 18.33 18.34 -4.03
CA ASP A 359 18.79 17.87 -2.72
C ASP A 359 18.31 18.76 -1.57
N GLN A 360 18.29 20.09 -1.75
CA GLN A 360 17.83 21.02 -0.71
C GLN A 360 16.34 20.80 -0.39
N ILE A 361 15.51 20.61 -1.41
CA ILE A 361 14.08 20.31 -1.22
C ILE A 361 13.92 18.94 -0.55
N LEU A 362 14.69 17.92 -0.98
CA LEU A 362 14.62 16.59 -0.40
C LEU A 362 14.96 16.59 1.10
N PHE A 363 16.08 17.21 1.46
CA PHE A 363 16.52 17.28 2.87
C PHE A 363 15.60 18.16 3.71
N GLY A 364 15.15 19.32 3.18
CA GLY A 364 14.19 20.18 3.89
C GLY A 364 12.85 19.48 4.12
N ASN A 365 12.34 18.70 3.16
CA ASN A 365 11.13 17.91 3.34
C ASN A 365 11.31 16.87 4.45
N TYR A 366 12.45 16.19 4.50
CA TYR A 366 12.74 15.21 5.55
C TYR A 366 12.85 15.86 6.95
N GLU A 367 13.52 16.99 7.08
CA GLU A 367 13.62 17.75 8.33
C GLU A 367 12.25 18.23 8.82
N ASN A 368 11.33 18.50 7.88
CA ASN A 368 9.92 18.84 8.17
C ASN A 368 9.03 17.59 8.40
N GLY A 369 9.62 16.41 8.58
CA GLY A 369 8.93 15.18 8.97
C GLY A 369 8.38 14.33 7.81
N LYS A 370 8.72 14.66 6.54
CA LYS A 370 8.35 13.81 5.40
C LYS A 370 9.11 12.50 5.42
N VAL A 371 8.39 11.38 5.44
CA VAL A 371 8.95 10.03 5.36
C VAL A 371 8.27 9.21 4.26
N CYS A 372 8.94 8.15 3.81
CA CYS A 372 8.38 7.25 2.81
C CYS A 372 7.14 6.54 3.36
N GLY A 373 6.02 6.61 2.61
CA GLY A 373 4.76 5.97 2.99
C GLY A 373 3.85 6.79 3.91
N ASP A 374 4.20 8.03 4.23
CA ASP A 374 3.30 8.95 4.93
C ASP A 374 2.19 9.50 4.01
N LYS A 375 1.30 10.33 4.55
CA LYS A 375 0.19 10.93 3.82
C LYS A 375 0.48 12.34 3.28
N ALA A 376 1.69 12.86 3.49
CA ALA A 376 2.09 14.16 2.96
C ALA A 376 2.47 13.99 1.49
N ASP A 377 1.58 14.36 0.58
CA ASP A 377 1.68 14.17 -0.87
C ASP A 377 2.00 15.47 -1.63
N LEU A 378 1.66 16.61 -1.05
CA LEU A 378 2.02 17.94 -1.53
C LEU A 378 2.74 18.70 -0.42
N ILE A 379 3.86 19.35 -0.75
CA ILE A 379 4.57 20.30 0.14
C ILE A 379 4.75 21.60 -0.65
N ASP A 380 4.27 22.72 -0.11
CA ASP A 380 4.24 24.01 -0.79
C ASP A 380 3.62 23.96 -2.19
N GLY A 381 2.55 23.15 -2.35
CA GLY A 381 1.84 22.95 -3.61
C GLY A 381 2.60 22.10 -4.65
N ARG A 382 3.75 21.53 -4.31
CA ARG A 382 4.54 20.65 -5.19
C ARG A 382 4.38 19.18 -4.80
N PRO A 383 4.24 18.27 -5.76
CA PRO A 383 4.15 16.85 -5.48
C PRO A 383 5.49 16.30 -4.99
N VAL A 384 5.45 15.46 -3.96
CA VAL A 384 6.62 14.73 -3.42
C VAL A 384 6.61 13.26 -3.81
N GLY A 385 5.80 12.91 -4.78
CA GLY A 385 5.61 11.60 -5.37
C GLY A 385 4.61 11.70 -6.53
N SER A 386 4.29 10.59 -7.12
CA SER A 386 3.39 10.50 -8.27
C SER A 386 2.44 9.32 -8.18
N VAL A 387 1.57 9.17 -9.17
CA VAL A 387 0.65 8.05 -9.34
C VAL A 387 1.17 7.15 -10.45
N ARG A 388 1.14 5.83 -10.23
CA ARG A 388 1.56 4.84 -11.21
C ARG A 388 0.49 3.78 -11.41
N ILE A 389 0.04 3.62 -12.66
CA ILE A 389 -0.73 2.47 -13.11
C ILE A 389 0.17 1.50 -13.89
N SER A 390 -0.14 0.22 -13.80
CA SER A 390 0.61 -0.83 -14.47
C SER A 390 -0.36 -1.87 -15.01
N PHE A 391 -0.24 -2.20 -16.28
CA PHE A 391 -1.05 -3.24 -16.91
C PHE A 391 -0.34 -4.59 -16.86
N SER A 392 -1.09 -5.65 -16.69
CA SER A 392 -0.60 -7.01 -16.57
C SER A 392 -1.24 -7.94 -17.59
N ARG A 393 -0.79 -9.19 -17.61
CA ARG A 393 -1.43 -10.23 -18.46
C ARG A 393 -2.92 -10.44 -18.18
N LEU A 394 -3.41 -10.02 -17.01
CA LEU A 394 -4.82 -10.13 -16.61
C LEU A 394 -5.64 -8.86 -16.91
N SER A 395 -5.00 -7.76 -17.30
CA SER A 395 -5.69 -6.53 -17.63
C SER A 395 -6.58 -6.68 -18.86
N THR A 396 -7.74 -6.02 -18.84
CA THR A 396 -8.78 -6.07 -19.85
C THR A 396 -9.13 -4.67 -20.36
N GLU A 397 -9.90 -4.59 -21.46
CA GLU A 397 -10.46 -3.33 -21.96
C GLU A 397 -11.29 -2.61 -20.89
N ASN A 398 -12.09 -3.37 -20.12
CA ASN A 398 -12.91 -2.81 -19.08
C ASN A 398 -12.08 -2.10 -17.99
N ASP A 399 -10.89 -2.60 -17.65
CA ASP A 399 -10.01 -1.97 -16.66
C ASP A 399 -9.53 -0.59 -17.15
N LEU A 400 -9.21 -0.49 -18.45
CA LEU A 400 -8.83 0.79 -19.07
C LEU A 400 -10.02 1.77 -19.11
N ASP A 401 -11.23 1.30 -19.46
CA ASP A 401 -12.42 2.14 -19.53
C ASP A 401 -12.86 2.61 -18.14
N VAL A 402 -12.77 1.76 -17.12
CA VAL A 402 -13.03 2.15 -15.72
C VAL A 402 -12.01 3.20 -15.25
N PHE A 403 -10.73 3.05 -15.61
CA PHE A 403 -9.71 4.05 -15.29
C PHE A 403 -10.01 5.41 -15.93
N LYS A 404 -10.35 5.44 -17.22
CA LYS A 404 -10.73 6.67 -17.92
C LYS A 404 -11.94 7.34 -17.29
N SER A 405 -13.00 6.57 -17.04
CA SER A 405 -14.22 7.05 -16.40
C SER A 405 -13.95 7.62 -15.00
N MET A 406 -13.08 6.98 -14.23
CA MET A 406 -12.68 7.50 -12.92
C MET A 406 -12.00 8.87 -13.04
N VAL A 407 -11.06 9.03 -13.97
CA VAL A 407 -10.36 10.30 -14.17
C VAL A 407 -11.35 11.40 -14.61
N GLU A 408 -12.21 11.11 -15.57
CA GLU A 408 -13.21 12.06 -16.07
C GLU A 408 -14.22 12.46 -14.98
N CYS A 409 -14.81 11.49 -14.31
CA CYS A 409 -15.82 11.76 -13.26
C CYS A 409 -15.24 12.49 -12.06
N CYS A 410 -14.00 12.14 -11.64
CA CYS A 410 -13.45 12.67 -10.41
C CYS A 410 -12.62 13.94 -10.58
N PHE A 411 -12.01 14.17 -11.76
CA PHE A 411 -11.02 15.23 -11.92
C PHE A 411 -11.27 16.19 -13.08
N LEU A 412 -12.21 15.87 -13.97
CA LEU A 412 -12.58 16.76 -15.08
C LEU A 412 -13.83 17.60 -14.76
N HIS A 413 -14.80 17.05 -14.08
CA HIS A 413 -16.05 17.70 -13.75
C HIS A 413 -16.05 18.18 -12.29
N SER A 414 -16.16 19.50 -12.08
CA SER A 414 -16.46 20.07 -10.76
C SER A 414 -17.97 20.20 -10.58
N PHE A 415 -18.47 19.87 -9.38
CA PHE A 415 -19.86 20.22 -9.03
C PHE A 415 -19.98 21.76 -8.91
N ASP A 416 -20.98 22.34 -9.59
CA ASP A 416 -21.26 23.77 -9.48
C ASP A 416 -21.45 24.19 -8.02
N GLN A 417 -20.59 25.06 -7.53
CA GLN A 417 -20.70 25.66 -6.19
C GLN A 417 -21.88 26.64 -6.20
N LYS A 418 -23.06 26.19 -5.78
CA LYS A 418 -24.15 27.10 -5.47
C LYS A 418 -23.74 27.95 -4.26
N GLN A 419 -23.60 29.26 -4.46
CA GLN A 419 -23.40 30.22 -3.37
C GLN A 419 -24.60 30.22 -2.44
N PHE A 420 -24.37 29.86 -1.17
CA PHE A 420 -25.35 30.08 -0.11
C PHE A 420 -25.22 31.48 0.46
N PRO A 421 -26.34 32.16 0.78
CA PRO A 421 -26.27 33.51 1.35
C PRO A 421 -25.62 33.47 2.74
N GLU A 422 -24.72 34.42 2.97
CA GLU A 422 -24.17 34.71 4.31
C GLU A 422 -25.31 35.19 5.22
N GLY A 423 -25.66 34.40 6.23
CA GLY A 423 -26.75 34.70 7.20
C GLY A 423 -26.19 34.87 8.62
N VAL A 424 -26.41 36.02 9.11
CA VAL A 424 -26.54 36.51 10.50
C VAL A 424 -26.12 35.61 11.66
N ARG A 425 -25.19 36.15 12.48
CA ARG A 425 -24.74 35.64 13.77
C ARG A 425 -25.87 35.58 14.79
N THR A 426 -26.06 34.46 15.43
CA THR A 426 -26.37 34.29 16.89
C THR A 426 -26.58 32.81 17.19
N GLN A 427 -26.05 32.33 18.21
CA GLN A 427 -26.51 31.84 19.50
C GLN A 427 -26.29 30.32 19.67
N LEU A 428 -26.27 29.91 20.93
CA LEU A 428 -26.14 28.57 21.51
C LEU A 428 -26.52 27.43 20.53
N ALA A 429 -25.52 26.72 20.08
CA ALA A 429 -25.75 25.50 19.33
C ALA A 429 -26.48 24.46 20.19
N GLN A 430 -27.32 23.62 19.57
CA GLN A 430 -28.10 22.60 20.29
C GLN A 430 -27.61 21.20 19.88
N LEU A 431 -27.39 20.31 20.86
CA LEU A 431 -27.15 18.89 20.61
C LEU A 431 -28.45 18.21 20.19
N SER A 432 -28.67 18.07 18.90
CA SER A 432 -29.97 17.59 18.36
C SER A 432 -30.04 16.06 18.24
N GLN A 433 -28.90 15.36 18.23
CA GLN A 433 -28.90 13.91 18.12
C GLN A 433 -27.69 13.28 18.82
N ILE A 434 -27.94 12.17 19.51
CA ILE A 434 -26.95 11.28 20.09
C ILE A 434 -27.08 9.88 19.50
N CYS A 435 -26.01 9.31 18.98
CA CYS A 435 -25.97 7.94 18.46
C CYS A 435 -24.84 7.14 19.07
N ILE A 436 -25.10 5.89 19.41
CA ILE A 436 -24.06 4.89 19.69
C ILE A 436 -24.09 3.80 18.61
N TYR A 437 -22.99 3.12 18.46
CA TYR A 437 -22.80 2.02 17.51
C TYR A 437 -22.28 0.80 18.27
N PRO A 438 -23.13 0.08 19.01
CA PRO A 438 -22.67 -0.97 19.93
C PRO A 438 -21.71 -1.97 19.25
N ILE A 439 -22.07 -2.43 18.04
CA ILE A 439 -21.24 -3.31 17.22
C ILE A 439 -20.49 -2.47 16.17
N LYS A 440 -19.17 -2.59 16.15
CA LYS A 440 -18.30 -1.88 15.17
C LYS A 440 -18.79 -2.16 13.74
N SER A 441 -18.92 -1.09 12.95
CA SER A 441 -19.38 -1.12 11.55
C SER A 441 -20.86 -1.48 11.31
N CYS A 442 -21.64 -1.82 12.33
CA CYS A 442 -23.09 -2.07 12.22
C CYS A 442 -23.91 -0.78 12.32
N GLY A 443 -25.23 -0.89 12.24
CA GLY A 443 -26.18 0.23 12.30
C GLY A 443 -26.10 1.04 13.60
N ALA A 444 -26.61 2.25 13.57
CA ALA A 444 -26.68 3.14 14.72
C ALA A 444 -27.83 2.78 15.65
N TYR A 445 -27.62 2.97 16.96
CA TYR A 445 -28.69 3.09 17.94
C TYR A 445 -28.84 4.56 18.35
N ARG A 446 -29.96 5.16 17.94
CA ARG A 446 -30.29 6.57 18.21
C ARG A 446 -30.91 6.70 19.61
N ILE A 447 -30.28 7.54 20.44
CA ILE A 447 -30.73 7.84 21.80
C ILE A 447 -31.88 8.84 21.73
N ARG A 448 -32.96 8.59 22.48
CA ARG A 448 -34.15 9.47 22.52
C ARG A 448 -34.03 10.61 23.52
N ASP A 449 -33.52 10.30 24.71
CA ASP A 449 -33.50 11.26 25.81
C ASP A 449 -32.08 11.59 26.28
N SER A 450 -31.42 10.65 26.98
CA SER A 450 -30.13 10.85 27.58
C SER A 450 -29.30 9.57 27.61
N TRP A 451 -27.98 9.70 27.69
CA TRP A 451 -27.07 8.55 27.73
C TRP A 451 -25.89 8.79 28.65
N LYS A 452 -25.40 7.73 29.28
CA LYS A 452 -24.31 7.76 30.23
C LYS A 452 -22.94 7.79 29.53
N LEU A 453 -22.01 8.53 30.12
CA LEU A 453 -20.60 8.53 29.74
C LEU A 453 -19.83 7.59 30.66
N ASN A 454 -18.80 6.94 30.12
CA ASN A 454 -17.80 6.22 30.87
C ASN A 454 -16.39 6.68 30.43
N GLU A 455 -15.34 6.03 30.92
CA GLU A 455 -13.97 6.40 30.59
C GLU A 455 -13.60 6.26 29.09
N LEU A 456 -14.31 5.40 28.34
CA LEU A 456 -14.09 5.12 26.91
C LEU A 456 -14.96 5.98 25.99
N GLY A 457 -15.91 6.76 26.53
CA GLY A 457 -16.84 7.58 25.77
C GLY A 457 -18.30 7.35 26.15
N LEU A 458 -19.21 7.24 25.17
CA LEU A 458 -20.60 6.84 25.41
C LEU A 458 -20.66 5.36 25.79
N GLU A 459 -21.39 5.05 26.86
CA GLU A 459 -21.52 3.69 27.35
C GLU A 459 -22.01 2.75 26.23
N PHE A 460 -21.36 1.57 26.07
CA PHE A 460 -21.60 0.56 25.03
C PHE A 460 -21.30 1.01 23.58
N ASP A 461 -20.72 2.17 23.34
CA ASP A 461 -20.36 2.57 21.98
C ASP A 461 -19.15 1.78 21.49
N ARG A 462 -19.28 1.06 20.35
CA ARG A 462 -18.24 0.24 19.70
C ARG A 462 -17.50 -0.71 20.65
N LEU A 463 -18.28 -1.41 21.47
CA LEU A 463 -17.76 -2.38 22.42
C LEU A 463 -17.71 -3.80 21.84
N TRP A 464 -18.46 -4.07 20.78
CA TRP A 464 -18.49 -5.35 20.06
C TRP A 464 -17.96 -5.21 18.64
N MET A 465 -17.45 -6.31 18.08
CA MET A 465 -17.05 -6.42 16.68
C MET A 465 -17.29 -7.82 16.12
N VAL A 466 -17.53 -7.89 14.80
CA VAL A 466 -17.56 -9.16 14.08
C VAL A 466 -16.16 -9.48 13.58
N VAL A 467 -15.72 -10.71 13.76
CA VAL A 467 -14.42 -11.23 13.29
C VAL A 467 -14.67 -12.42 12.37
N GLY A 468 -14.03 -12.43 11.23
CA GLY A 468 -14.14 -13.49 10.23
C GLY A 468 -13.46 -14.79 10.67
N ALA A 469 -13.74 -15.89 9.99
CA ALA A 469 -13.08 -17.18 10.20
C ALA A 469 -11.55 -17.13 10.04
N ASP A 470 -11.04 -16.12 9.37
CA ASP A 470 -9.61 -15.81 9.21
C ASP A 470 -9.00 -15.02 10.38
N GLY A 471 -9.76 -14.75 11.42
CA GLY A 471 -9.32 -13.96 12.58
C GLY A 471 -9.25 -12.45 12.35
N VAL A 472 -9.72 -11.94 11.19
CA VAL A 472 -9.65 -10.52 10.83
C VAL A 472 -11.00 -9.84 11.12
N PRO A 473 -11.01 -8.64 11.78
CA PRO A 473 -12.24 -7.89 11.98
C PRO A 473 -12.95 -7.52 10.67
N VAL A 474 -14.26 -7.77 10.62
CA VAL A 474 -15.10 -7.43 9.46
C VAL A 474 -15.59 -5.98 9.58
N ASN A 475 -15.48 -5.22 8.50
CA ASN A 475 -15.97 -3.86 8.40
C ASN A 475 -16.84 -3.70 7.12
N GLN A 476 -17.51 -2.55 6.95
CA GLN A 476 -18.40 -2.33 5.79
C GLN A 476 -17.68 -2.31 4.43
N LYS A 477 -16.36 -2.16 4.40
CA LYS A 477 -15.59 -2.31 3.16
C LYS A 477 -15.50 -3.77 2.73
N ARG A 478 -15.46 -4.70 3.70
CA ARG A 478 -15.38 -6.14 3.49
C ARG A 478 -16.77 -6.75 3.29
N SER A 479 -17.75 -6.37 4.12
CA SER A 479 -19.15 -6.79 3.98
C SER A 479 -20.10 -5.61 4.24
N ARG A 480 -20.85 -5.23 3.23
CA ARG A 480 -21.88 -4.18 3.34
C ARG A 480 -23.12 -4.66 4.11
N ALA A 481 -23.30 -5.97 4.24
CA ALA A 481 -24.39 -6.55 5.03
C ALA A 481 -24.38 -6.09 6.50
N LEU A 482 -23.22 -5.65 7.03
CA LEU A 482 -23.14 -5.04 8.37
C LEU A 482 -24.03 -3.81 8.54
N CYS A 483 -24.38 -3.08 7.47
CA CYS A 483 -25.29 -1.94 7.52
C CYS A 483 -26.69 -2.34 7.99
N PHE A 484 -27.13 -3.56 7.72
CA PHE A 484 -28.47 -4.06 8.04
C PHE A 484 -28.59 -4.67 9.45
N ILE A 485 -27.47 -4.87 10.15
CA ILE A 485 -27.46 -5.29 11.54
C ILE A 485 -27.79 -4.07 12.42
N ARG A 486 -28.93 -4.11 13.12
CA ARG A 486 -29.47 -3.04 13.96
C ARG A 486 -29.38 -3.40 15.44
N PRO A 487 -28.30 -3.05 16.14
CA PRO A 487 -28.22 -3.25 17.58
C PRO A 487 -29.02 -2.18 18.33
N SER A 488 -29.66 -2.57 19.41
CA SER A 488 -30.31 -1.68 20.35
C SER A 488 -30.05 -2.13 21.79
N ILE A 489 -30.02 -1.20 22.73
CA ILE A 489 -29.74 -1.46 24.16
C ILE A 489 -31.03 -1.32 24.95
N SER A 490 -31.38 -2.32 25.73
CA SER A 490 -32.55 -2.33 26.61
C SER A 490 -32.19 -2.89 27.96
N LYS A 491 -32.19 -2.07 29.01
CA LYS A 491 -31.83 -2.41 30.40
C LYS A 491 -30.49 -3.18 30.49
N ASP A 492 -30.57 -4.51 30.62
CA ASP A 492 -29.46 -5.44 30.82
C ASP A 492 -29.10 -6.25 29.55
N LYS A 493 -29.69 -5.93 28.41
CA LYS A 493 -29.54 -6.70 27.18
C LYS A 493 -29.25 -5.79 25.98
N MET A 494 -28.43 -6.31 25.05
CA MET A 494 -28.35 -5.85 23.67
C MET A 494 -29.23 -6.74 22.81
N ILE A 495 -30.14 -6.13 22.04
CA ILE A 495 -30.99 -6.80 21.04
C ILE A 495 -30.37 -6.49 19.68
N VAL A 496 -29.98 -7.51 18.93
CA VAL A 496 -29.45 -7.41 17.57
C VAL A 496 -30.53 -7.87 16.61
N ALA A 497 -30.99 -6.98 15.76
CA ALA A 497 -32.05 -7.22 14.79
C ALA A 497 -31.55 -7.07 13.35
N ASP A 498 -32.19 -7.78 12.44
CA ASP A 498 -32.04 -7.58 10.99
C ASP A 498 -32.99 -6.43 10.56
N ALA A 499 -32.47 -5.45 9.81
CA ALA A 499 -33.24 -4.31 9.32
C ALA A 499 -34.43 -4.73 8.45
N ASP A 500 -34.30 -5.82 7.70
CA ASP A 500 -35.32 -6.36 6.80
C ASP A 500 -36.26 -7.39 7.49
N ASN A 501 -35.99 -7.68 8.76
CA ASN A 501 -36.72 -8.66 9.57
C ASN A 501 -36.77 -10.09 8.98
N ASN A 502 -35.77 -10.47 8.20
CA ASN A 502 -35.67 -11.83 7.64
C ASN A 502 -35.25 -12.85 8.70
N CYS A 503 -34.54 -12.40 9.75
CA CYS A 503 -34.04 -13.23 10.86
C CYS A 503 -34.70 -12.82 12.18
N ALA A 504 -34.88 -13.81 13.10
CA ALA A 504 -35.26 -13.53 14.46
C ALA A 504 -34.20 -12.71 15.19
N SER A 505 -34.59 -11.82 16.12
CA SER A 505 -33.67 -11.02 16.90
C SER A 505 -32.83 -11.89 17.81
N LEU A 506 -31.54 -11.54 17.94
CA LEU A 506 -30.61 -12.12 18.91
C LEU A 506 -30.59 -11.26 20.17
N GLU A 507 -30.73 -11.87 21.34
CA GLU A 507 -30.56 -11.21 22.64
C GLU A 507 -29.22 -11.58 23.27
N LEU A 508 -28.46 -10.57 23.67
CA LEU A 508 -27.17 -10.74 24.34
C LEU A 508 -27.15 -10.02 25.68
N SER A 509 -26.63 -10.66 26.71
CA SER A 509 -26.42 -10.01 28.01
C SER A 509 -25.36 -8.91 27.91
N LEU A 510 -25.59 -7.79 28.61
CA LEU A 510 -24.62 -6.71 28.74
C LEU A 510 -23.56 -7.02 29.83
N ASP A 511 -23.77 -8.02 30.68
CA ASP A 511 -22.80 -8.45 31.69
C ASP A 511 -21.61 -9.17 31.06
N GLU A 512 -20.42 -8.92 31.59
CA GLU A 512 -19.14 -9.44 31.04
C GLU A 512 -18.95 -10.96 31.21
N GLY A 513 -19.72 -11.60 32.06
CA GLY A 513 -19.64 -13.06 32.34
C GLY A 513 -18.26 -13.46 32.82
N LYS A 514 -18.08 -13.67 34.13
CA LYS A 514 -16.77 -13.90 34.80
C LYS A 514 -16.02 -15.20 34.44
N GLU A 515 -16.59 -16.07 33.59
CA GLU A 515 -16.04 -17.42 33.31
C GLU A 515 -15.65 -17.65 31.84
N LYS A 516 -15.60 -16.60 30.99
CA LYS A 516 -15.33 -16.75 29.56
C LYS A 516 -13.81 -16.68 29.26
N THR A 517 -13.37 -17.48 28.28
CA THR A 517 -11.98 -17.50 27.81
C THR A 517 -11.63 -16.17 27.11
N LEU A 518 -10.56 -15.52 27.58
CA LEU A 518 -10.03 -14.30 26.99
C LEU A 518 -9.25 -14.62 25.70
N GLN A 519 -9.44 -13.82 24.67
CA GLN A 519 -8.74 -13.94 23.38
C GLN A 519 -8.22 -12.59 22.94
N GLU A 520 -7.04 -12.56 22.34
CA GLU A 520 -6.44 -11.35 21.80
C GLU A 520 -6.63 -11.27 20.29
N TYR A 521 -7.02 -10.08 19.79
CA TYR A 521 -7.15 -9.77 18.38
C TYR A 521 -6.48 -8.45 18.04
N ILE A 522 -6.05 -8.31 16.78
CA ILE A 522 -5.44 -7.06 16.29
C ILE A 522 -6.52 -6.20 15.63
N VAL A 523 -6.72 -5.00 16.17
CA VAL A 523 -7.65 -3.99 15.64
C VAL A 523 -6.89 -2.70 15.35
N CYS A 524 -6.82 -2.27 14.07
CA CYS A 524 -6.09 -1.05 13.67
C CYS A 524 -4.61 -1.04 14.12
N SER A 525 -3.94 -2.20 14.11
CA SER A 525 -2.55 -2.44 14.55
C SER A 525 -2.35 -2.49 16.08
N ASP A 526 -3.40 -2.44 16.89
CA ASP A 526 -3.33 -2.53 18.34
C ASP A 526 -3.88 -3.88 18.81
N SER A 527 -3.31 -4.50 19.85
CA SER A 527 -3.86 -5.70 20.49
C SER A 527 -5.06 -5.34 21.38
N VAL A 528 -6.14 -6.10 21.27
CA VAL A 528 -7.37 -5.92 22.04
C VAL A 528 -7.76 -7.24 22.67
N VAL A 529 -8.01 -7.24 23.99
CA VAL A 529 -8.52 -8.39 24.71
C VAL A 529 -10.04 -8.46 24.57
N THR A 530 -10.55 -9.61 24.15
CA THR A 530 -11.96 -9.83 23.87
C THR A 530 -12.49 -11.13 24.47
N VAL A 531 -13.82 -11.21 24.55
CA VAL A 531 -14.56 -12.41 24.93
C VAL A 531 -15.55 -12.72 23.80
N ASP A 532 -15.64 -13.99 23.45
CA ASP A 532 -16.60 -14.49 22.46
C ASP A 532 -18.03 -14.47 23.03
N CYS A 533 -18.98 -13.91 22.27
CA CYS A 533 -20.38 -13.85 22.68
C CYS A 533 -21.11 -15.21 22.63
N GLY A 534 -20.51 -16.23 22.06
CA GLY A 534 -21.01 -17.61 22.07
C GLY A 534 -21.56 -18.08 20.73
N GLU A 535 -21.98 -19.34 20.73
CA GLU A 535 -22.41 -20.04 19.53
C GLU A 535 -23.72 -19.49 18.94
N ASP A 536 -24.66 -19.06 19.79
CA ASP A 536 -25.93 -18.47 19.34
C ASP A 536 -25.69 -17.21 18.50
N ALA A 537 -24.71 -16.39 18.90
CA ALA A 537 -24.33 -15.19 18.14
C ALA A 537 -23.66 -15.54 16.79
N ALA A 538 -22.85 -16.58 16.74
CA ALA A 538 -22.22 -17.07 15.51
C ALA A 538 -23.26 -17.63 14.54
N GLN A 539 -24.18 -18.46 15.02
CA GLN A 539 -25.27 -19.03 14.22
C GLN A 539 -26.23 -17.95 13.71
N TRP A 540 -26.47 -16.92 14.52
CA TRP A 540 -27.30 -15.79 14.09
C TRP A 540 -26.64 -15.03 12.92
N LEU A 541 -25.32 -14.73 13.01
CA LEU A 541 -24.57 -14.08 11.93
C LEU A 541 -24.59 -14.91 10.64
N GLU A 542 -24.38 -16.21 10.74
CA GLU A 542 -24.41 -17.11 9.60
C GLU A 542 -25.82 -17.19 8.97
N SER A 543 -26.88 -17.24 9.81
CA SER A 543 -28.26 -17.24 9.33
C SER A 543 -28.68 -15.93 8.70
N PHE A 544 -28.13 -14.80 9.18
CA PHE A 544 -28.40 -13.47 8.68
C PHE A 544 -27.86 -13.27 7.25
N HIS A 545 -26.61 -13.64 6.97
CA HIS A 545 -26.01 -13.54 5.64
C HIS A 545 -24.92 -14.60 5.46
N PRO A 546 -25.27 -15.82 5.00
CA PRO A 546 -24.37 -16.97 4.95
C PRO A 546 -23.09 -16.72 4.13
N ASP A 547 -23.20 -16.02 3.00
CA ASP A 547 -22.06 -15.78 2.11
C ASP A 547 -20.96 -14.92 2.74
N ASP A 548 -21.36 -13.96 3.61
CA ASP A 548 -20.42 -13.01 4.22
C ASP A 548 -19.98 -13.44 5.62
N PHE A 549 -20.80 -14.20 6.37
CA PHE A 549 -20.57 -14.45 7.79
C PHE A 549 -20.38 -15.92 8.17
N LEU A 550 -20.19 -16.81 7.20
CA LEU A 550 -19.85 -18.21 7.48
C LEU A 550 -18.60 -18.32 8.36
N GLY A 551 -18.75 -18.92 9.53
CA GLY A 551 -17.66 -19.10 10.51
C GLY A 551 -17.21 -17.80 11.20
N CYS A 552 -17.98 -16.70 11.07
CA CYS A 552 -17.69 -15.46 11.80
C CYS A 552 -18.07 -15.57 13.27
N ARG A 553 -17.40 -14.77 14.11
CA ARG A 553 -17.68 -14.68 15.55
C ARG A 553 -18.00 -13.25 15.94
N LEU A 554 -18.93 -13.07 16.88
CA LEU A 554 -19.19 -11.79 17.55
C LEU A 554 -18.38 -11.74 18.83
N LEU A 555 -17.49 -10.76 18.93
CA LEU A 555 -16.57 -10.59 20.05
C LEU A 555 -16.88 -9.30 20.80
N ARG A 556 -16.77 -9.33 22.13
CA ARG A 556 -16.86 -8.16 23.00
C ARG A 556 -15.51 -7.80 23.56
N GLN A 557 -15.14 -6.54 23.51
CA GLN A 557 -13.95 -6.02 24.20
C GLN A 557 -14.17 -6.07 25.72
N VAL A 558 -13.15 -6.53 26.45
CA VAL A 558 -13.15 -6.58 27.91
C VAL A 558 -12.42 -5.34 28.44
N ASN A 559 -12.96 -4.75 29.51
CA ASN A 559 -12.25 -3.70 30.23
C ASN A 559 -11.05 -4.32 30.96
N SER A 560 -9.88 -4.28 30.33
CA SER A 560 -8.61 -4.72 30.89
C SER A 560 -7.73 -3.51 31.16
N SER A 561 -6.67 -3.71 31.95
CA SER A 561 -5.64 -2.70 32.19
C SER A 561 -4.85 -2.26 30.94
N GLN A 562 -5.08 -2.91 29.80
CA GLN A 562 -4.50 -2.60 28.50
C GLN A 562 -5.58 -1.99 27.59
N HIS A 563 -5.66 -0.67 27.58
CA HIS A 563 -6.53 0.07 26.67
C HIS A 563 -5.74 0.53 25.45
N ARG A 564 -6.46 0.64 24.32
CA ARG A 564 -5.94 1.29 23.13
C ARG A 564 -5.78 2.78 23.37
N GLU A 565 -4.66 3.35 22.98
CA GLU A 565 -4.41 4.78 23.10
C GLU A 565 -4.70 5.51 21.77
N CYS A 566 -5.27 6.70 21.89
CA CYS A 566 -5.41 7.59 20.76
C CYS A 566 -4.03 8.06 20.28
N ARG A 567 -3.73 7.92 19.00
CA ARG A 567 -2.43 8.31 18.43
C ARG A 567 -2.20 9.82 18.37
N VAL A 568 -3.24 10.61 18.54
CA VAL A 568 -3.22 12.08 18.35
C VAL A 568 -3.42 12.82 19.67
N ALA A 569 -3.92 12.17 20.72
CA ALA A 569 -4.18 12.78 22.04
C ALA A 569 -4.12 11.72 23.14
N THR A 570 -3.89 12.15 24.38
CA THR A 570 -4.04 11.29 25.57
C THR A 570 -5.52 10.97 25.80
N ALA A 571 -6.03 9.94 25.13
CA ALA A 571 -7.38 9.40 25.30
C ALA A 571 -7.36 7.89 25.13
N ILE A 572 -8.16 7.22 25.93
CA ILE A 572 -8.37 5.76 25.85
C ILE A 572 -9.45 5.46 24.81
N LEU A 573 -9.29 4.39 24.03
CA LEU A 573 -10.22 4.01 22.98
C LEU A 573 -10.83 2.64 23.26
N ASN A 574 -12.14 2.55 22.96
CA ASN A 574 -12.80 1.27 22.67
C ASN A 574 -12.41 0.76 21.25
N LEU A 575 -13.27 0.03 20.58
CA LEU A 575 -13.05 -0.39 19.18
C LEU A 575 -13.25 0.75 18.17
N SER A 576 -13.41 2.00 18.60
CA SER A 576 -13.40 3.19 17.71
C SER A 576 -12.05 3.37 17.04
N ASN A 577 -12.01 4.06 15.89
CA ASN A 577 -10.78 4.09 15.10
C ASN A 577 -9.74 5.09 15.61
N GLN A 578 -10.16 6.32 16.02
CA GLN A 578 -9.21 7.41 16.28
C GLN A 578 -9.55 8.29 17.49
N ALA A 579 -10.80 8.33 17.95
CA ALA A 579 -11.23 9.13 19.07
C ALA A 579 -12.46 8.55 19.76
N PRO A 580 -12.72 8.91 21.04
CA PRO A 580 -13.91 8.48 21.77
C PRO A 580 -15.22 8.95 21.12
N PHE A 581 -15.24 10.19 20.59
CA PHE A 581 -16.45 10.76 19.99
C PHE A 581 -16.16 11.40 18.64
N LEU A 582 -17.17 11.36 17.79
CA LEU A 582 -17.25 12.10 16.53
C LEU A 582 -18.48 13.02 16.58
N LEU A 583 -18.25 14.32 16.37
CA LEU A 583 -19.29 15.35 16.28
C LEU A 583 -19.37 15.84 14.82
N ILE A 584 -20.60 16.06 14.34
CA ILE A 584 -20.86 16.74 13.07
C ILE A 584 -21.88 17.85 13.26
N ASN A 585 -21.86 18.84 12.38
CA ASN A 585 -22.82 19.93 12.33
C ASN A 585 -23.91 19.62 11.28
N ARG A 586 -25.18 19.72 11.66
CA ARG A 586 -26.32 19.48 10.77
C ARG A 586 -26.33 20.41 9.57
N ALA A 587 -25.97 21.69 9.75
CA ALA A 587 -25.90 22.66 8.66
C ALA A 587 -24.83 22.24 7.61
N SER A 588 -23.71 21.70 8.05
CA SER A 588 -22.65 21.14 7.18
C SER A 588 -23.12 19.90 6.41
N ALA A 589 -23.88 19.02 7.08
CA ALA A 589 -24.47 17.86 6.44
C ALA A 589 -25.54 18.27 5.42
N ALA A 590 -26.39 19.25 5.75
CA ALA A 590 -27.41 19.82 4.85
C ALA A 590 -26.78 20.49 3.63
N TYR A 591 -25.65 21.17 3.81
CA TYR A 591 -24.88 21.75 2.68
C TYR A 591 -24.49 20.67 1.66
N LEU A 592 -23.88 19.57 2.11
CA LEU A 592 -23.50 18.46 1.23
C LEU A 592 -24.72 17.74 0.64
N ALA A 593 -25.78 17.56 1.43
CA ALA A 593 -27.06 16.97 1.01
C ALA A 593 -27.66 17.73 -0.18
N ASN A 594 -27.65 19.06 -0.12
CA ASN A 594 -28.16 19.92 -1.21
C ASN A 594 -27.33 19.79 -2.50
N ILE A 595 -26.00 19.67 -2.39
CA ILE A 595 -25.11 19.49 -3.54
C ILE A 595 -25.46 18.22 -4.31
N ILE A 596 -25.65 17.10 -3.57
CA ILE A 596 -25.84 15.78 -4.19
C ILE A 596 -27.33 15.37 -4.28
N SER A 597 -28.24 16.28 -3.92
CA SER A 597 -29.69 16.07 -3.97
C SER A 597 -30.20 14.85 -3.17
N LEU A 598 -29.62 14.64 -1.97
CA LEU A 598 -30.03 13.59 -1.02
C LEU A 598 -30.63 14.19 0.25
N PRO A 599 -31.43 13.43 1.03
CA PRO A 599 -31.90 13.86 2.33
C PRO A 599 -30.78 14.11 3.34
N THR A 600 -30.87 15.20 4.14
CA THR A 600 -29.87 15.52 5.17
C THR A 600 -29.67 14.39 6.19
N GLU A 601 -30.75 13.72 6.60
CA GLU A 601 -30.65 12.61 7.57
C GLU A 601 -29.89 11.40 7.02
N GLU A 602 -29.99 11.13 5.73
CA GLU A 602 -29.18 10.11 5.06
C GLU A 602 -27.68 10.48 5.09
N ILE A 603 -27.34 11.73 4.82
CA ILE A 603 -25.95 12.21 4.89
C ILE A 603 -25.43 12.09 6.32
N ILE A 604 -26.22 12.47 7.33
CA ILE A 604 -25.86 12.32 8.75
C ILE A 604 -25.60 10.84 9.08
N ALA A 605 -26.44 9.91 8.63
CA ALA A 605 -26.27 8.48 8.86
C ALA A 605 -24.97 7.93 8.25
N ARG A 606 -24.60 8.37 7.04
CA ARG A 606 -23.36 7.97 6.34
C ARG A 606 -22.09 8.40 7.09
N PHE A 607 -22.13 9.53 7.80
CA PHE A 607 -20.98 10.02 8.61
C PHE A 607 -20.78 9.26 9.92
N ARG A 608 -21.81 8.57 10.43
CA ARG A 608 -21.74 7.70 11.61
C ARG A 608 -21.22 8.43 12.85
N ALA A 609 -21.70 9.64 13.08
CA ALA A 609 -21.33 10.49 14.19
C ALA A 609 -22.00 10.06 15.50
N ASN A 610 -21.32 10.31 16.64
CA ASN A 610 -21.92 10.17 17.97
C ASN A 610 -22.84 11.34 18.31
N PHE A 611 -22.42 12.56 17.91
CA PHE A 611 -23.11 13.81 18.21
C PHE A 611 -23.45 14.56 16.92
N VAL A 612 -24.68 15.02 16.81
CA VAL A 612 -25.11 15.97 15.78
C VAL A 612 -25.49 17.25 16.52
N ILE A 613 -24.83 18.34 16.15
CA ILE A 613 -25.09 19.68 16.70
C ILE A 613 -25.75 20.54 15.63
N ASP A 614 -26.73 21.32 16.03
CA ASP A 614 -27.40 22.29 15.16
C ASP A 614 -26.74 23.65 15.33
N CYS A 615 -25.94 24.05 14.34
CA CYS A 615 -25.35 25.38 14.20
C CYS A 615 -26.00 26.08 13.01
N GLU A 616 -25.93 27.41 12.99
CA GLU A 616 -26.53 28.19 11.89
C GLU A 616 -25.71 28.10 10.59
N THR A 617 -24.38 28.04 10.69
CA THR A 617 -23.50 28.11 9.53
C THR A 617 -22.84 26.76 9.25
N ALA A 618 -22.83 26.35 7.97
CA ALA A 618 -22.13 25.15 7.53
C ALA A 618 -20.61 25.31 7.71
N PHE A 619 -19.96 24.24 8.20
CA PHE A 619 -18.51 24.14 8.48
C PHE A 619 -17.99 25.10 9.56
N GLU A 620 -18.88 25.71 10.34
CA GLU A 620 -18.53 26.54 11.50
C GLU A 620 -17.75 25.73 12.55
N GLU A 621 -18.07 24.45 12.66
CA GLU A 621 -17.40 23.51 13.56
C GLU A 621 -15.88 23.40 13.32
N ASP A 622 -15.37 23.75 12.16
CA ASP A 622 -13.95 23.73 11.85
C ASP A 622 -13.11 24.67 12.76
N ASN A 623 -13.76 25.67 13.35
CA ASN A 623 -13.15 26.69 14.21
C ASN A 623 -13.33 26.41 15.71
N PHE A 624 -13.97 25.30 16.09
CA PHE A 624 -14.19 24.97 17.50
C PHE A 624 -12.89 24.50 18.16
N ALA A 625 -12.65 24.95 19.39
CA ALA A 625 -11.57 24.51 20.27
C ALA A 625 -12.11 23.61 21.40
N GLU A 626 -13.20 24.04 22.05
CA GLU A 626 -13.89 23.29 23.09
C GLU A 626 -15.41 23.42 22.92
N ILE A 627 -16.15 22.43 23.42
CA ILE A 627 -17.60 22.38 23.35
C ILE A 627 -18.12 21.97 24.72
N HIS A 628 -18.93 22.81 25.38
CA HIS A 628 -19.54 22.48 26.65
C HIS A 628 -21.02 22.19 26.47
N VAL A 629 -21.43 20.95 26.76
CA VAL A 629 -22.81 20.51 26.70
C VAL A 629 -23.34 20.27 28.11
N GLY A 630 -24.17 21.17 28.61
CA GLY A 630 -24.53 21.19 30.02
C GLY A 630 -23.32 21.35 30.91
N SER A 631 -23.06 20.39 31.79
CA SER A 631 -21.88 20.40 32.71
C SER A 631 -20.72 19.55 32.18
N ILE A 632 -20.77 19.08 30.92
CA ILE A 632 -19.76 18.22 30.33
C ILE A 632 -18.90 19.05 29.37
N GLU A 633 -17.59 18.93 29.48
CA GLU A 633 -16.62 19.67 28.69
C GLU A 633 -15.91 18.72 27.71
N PHE A 634 -15.98 19.05 26.42
CA PHE A 634 -15.32 18.31 25.34
C PHE A 634 -14.21 19.16 24.73
N GLU A 635 -13.01 18.60 24.68
CA GLU A 635 -11.87 19.16 23.95
C GLU A 635 -11.87 18.64 22.51
N VAL A 636 -11.61 19.52 21.54
CA VAL A 636 -11.46 19.15 20.13
C VAL A 636 -10.05 18.63 19.89
N ILE A 637 -9.94 17.35 19.54
CA ILE A 637 -8.66 16.69 19.23
C ILE A 637 -8.16 17.10 17.83
N SER A 638 -9.02 16.90 16.81
CA SER A 638 -8.70 17.17 15.41
C SER A 638 -9.94 17.11 14.53
N LYS A 639 -9.81 17.57 13.28
CA LYS A 639 -10.81 17.29 12.24
C LYS A 639 -10.77 15.81 11.85
N CYS A 640 -11.94 15.22 11.57
CA CYS A 640 -12.03 13.82 11.16
C CYS A 640 -11.79 13.67 9.65
N THR A 641 -10.66 13.06 9.27
CA THR A 641 -10.38 12.70 7.87
C THR A 641 -11.33 11.59 7.41
N ARG A 642 -12.03 11.83 6.32
CA ARG A 642 -13.03 10.88 5.78
C ARG A 642 -12.45 9.92 4.77
N CYS A 643 -12.98 8.72 4.75
CA CYS A 643 -12.64 7.66 3.80
C CYS A 643 -13.89 7.19 3.07
N GLN A 644 -13.77 6.28 2.13
CA GLN A 644 -14.86 5.75 1.31
C GLN A 644 -16.06 5.14 2.10
N MET A 645 -15.94 4.97 3.42
CA MET A 645 -17.08 4.49 4.25
C MET A 645 -18.30 5.42 4.17
N ILE A 646 -18.11 6.73 3.98
CA ILE A 646 -19.22 7.67 3.84
C ILE A 646 -20.00 7.51 2.51
N CYS A 647 -19.43 6.78 1.56
CA CYS A 647 -20.07 6.47 0.28
C CYS A 647 -21.15 5.38 0.42
N ILE A 648 -21.19 4.66 1.54
CA ILE A 648 -22.13 3.56 1.76
C ILE A 648 -23.42 4.11 2.39
N ASP A 649 -24.52 3.96 1.70
CA ASP A 649 -25.85 4.21 2.23
C ASP A 649 -26.15 3.21 3.35
N GLN A 650 -26.53 3.71 4.53
CA GLN A 650 -26.69 2.88 5.71
C GLN A 650 -28.04 2.15 5.77
N GLU A 651 -28.98 2.45 4.83
CA GLU A 651 -30.27 1.78 4.71
C GLU A 651 -30.28 0.75 3.57
N THR A 652 -29.59 1.06 2.44
CA THR A 652 -29.63 0.20 1.25
C THR A 652 -28.33 -0.57 1.02
N GLY A 653 -27.23 -0.24 1.73
CA GLY A 653 -25.89 -0.80 1.50
C GLY A 653 -25.29 -0.41 0.14
N ILE A 654 -25.95 0.43 -0.66
CA ILE A 654 -25.47 0.86 -1.97
C ILE A 654 -24.32 1.83 -1.79
N LYS A 655 -23.25 1.65 -2.59
CA LYS A 655 -22.08 2.52 -2.59
C LYS A 655 -22.26 3.59 -3.67
N ASP A 656 -22.28 4.86 -3.25
CA ASP A 656 -22.38 6.04 -4.11
C ASP A 656 -21.21 7.00 -3.80
N PRO A 657 -20.32 7.33 -4.75
CA PRO A 657 -19.18 8.20 -4.54
C PRO A 657 -19.51 9.68 -4.37
N ASN A 658 -20.71 10.12 -4.74
CA ASN A 658 -21.08 11.54 -4.84
C ASN A 658 -20.83 12.32 -3.55
N LEU A 659 -21.09 11.74 -2.37
CA LEU A 659 -20.83 12.43 -1.10
C LEU A 659 -19.35 12.71 -0.87
N LEU A 660 -18.45 11.77 -1.21
CA LEU A 660 -17.03 11.97 -1.07
C LEU A 660 -16.49 12.97 -2.11
N LEU A 661 -17.05 12.97 -3.32
CA LEU A 661 -16.71 13.93 -4.36
C LEU A 661 -17.15 15.36 -3.96
N ALA A 662 -18.37 15.54 -3.47
CA ALA A 662 -18.85 16.84 -2.97
C ALA A 662 -17.99 17.36 -1.80
N LEU A 663 -17.56 16.48 -0.90
CA LEU A 663 -16.68 16.85 0.20
C LEU A 663 -15.28 17.24 -0.31
N ARG A 664 -14.73 16.53 -1.29
CA ARG A 664 -13.48 16.86 -1.94
C ARG A 664 -13.52 18.27 -2.53
N ASP A 665 -14.57 18.58 -3.30
CA ASP A 665 -14.72 19.87 -3.95
C ASP A 665 -14.86 21.02 -2.95
N ARG A 666 -15.45 20.75 -1.78
CA ARG A 666 -15.51 21.72 -0.67
C ARG A 666 -14.14 21.93 0.02
N ARG A 667 -13.25 20.92 0.01
CA ARG A 667 -11.94 20.90 0.69
C ARG A 667 -10.78 20.97 -0.28
N ILE A 668 -10.91 21.72 -1.37
CA ILE A 668 -9.86 21.88 -2.37
C ILE A 668 -8.57 22.40 -1.71
N GLY A 669 -7.45 21.67 -1.91
CA GLY A 669 -6.16 21.99 -1.32
C GLY A 669 -6.00 21.62 0.17
N GLU A 670 -7.03 21.03 0.78
CA GLU A 670 -7.01 20.54 2.16
C GLU A 670 -7.24 19.02 2.21
N GLN A 671 -7.02 18.43 3.39
CA GLN A 671 -7.43 17.04 3.62
C GLN A 671 -8.97 16.94 3.60
N MET A 672 -9.52 15.88 3.02
CA MET A 672 -10.96 15.60 3.01
C MET A 672 -11.48 15.33 4.43
N THR A 673 -11.74 16.38 5.19
CA THR A 673 -12.21 16.33 6.56
C THR A 673 -13.67 16.73 6.69
N PHE A 674 -14.42 16.06 7.59
CA PHE A 674 -15.77 16.43 7.96
C PHE A 674 -16.06 16.00 9.40
N GLY A 675 -16.48 16.95 10.24
CA GLY A 675 -16.71 16.76 11.66
C GLY A 675 -15.43 16.74 12.50
N LEU A 676 -15.61 16.70 13.79
CA LEU A 676 -14.58 16.84 14.80
C LEU A 676 -14.46 15.59 15.66
N TYR A 677 -13.24 15.17 15.93
CA TYR A 677 -12.92 14.22 16.98
C TYR A 677 -12.82 14.91 18.32
N LEU A 678 -13.52 14.36 19.31
CA LEU A 678 -13.60 14.94 20.65
C LEU A 678 -13.16 13.93 21.71
N LYS A 679 -12.68 14.46 22.85
CA LYS A 679 -12.53 13.74 24.13
C LYS A 679 -13.20 14.55 25.23
N HIS A 680 -13.71 13.89 26.26
CA HIS A 680 -14.23 14.52 27.47
C HIS A 680 -13.16 14.56 28.56
N ARG A 681 -13.36 15.39 29.59
CA ARG A 681 -12.45 15.45 30.75
C ARG A 681 -12.68 14.25 31.68
N GLU A 682 -11.63 13.84 32.41
CA GLU A 682 -11.76 12.73 33.38
C GLU A 682 -12.81 12.97 34.45
N SER A 683 -13.03 14.24 34.85
CA SER A 683 -14.06 14.66 35.81
C SER A 683 -15.49 14.43 35.30
N ASP A 684 -15.68 14.17 34.02
CA ASP A 684 -17.00 14.01 33.39
C ASP A 684 -17.41 12.55 33.23
N ARG A 685 -16.57 11.63 33.67
CA ARG A 685 -16.92 10.19 33.78
C ARG A 685 -18.15 10.05 34.69
N GLU A 686 -19.02 9.11 34.33
CA GLU A 686 -20.31 8.84 35.01
C GLU A 686 -21.38 9.93 34.86
N LYS A 687 -21.12 11.04 34.16
CA LYS A 687 -22.16 12.04 33.82
C LYS A 687 -23.08 11.55 32.73
N THR A 688 -24.22 12.18 32.63
CA THR A 688 -25.25 11.89 31.62
C THR A 688 -25.37 13.06 30.67
N ILE A 689 -25.32 12.79 29.35
CA ILE A 689 -25.52 13.78 28.29
C ILE A 689 -26.93 13.60 27.71
N SER A 690 -27.64 14.69 27.47
CA SER A 690 -29.03 14.66 27.02
C SER A 690 -29.20 15.28 25.64
N VAL A 691 -30.09 14.68 24.82
CA VAL A 691 -30.53 15.25 23.55
C VAL A 691 -31.29 16.56 23.85
N GLY A 692 -31.14 17.56 23.00
CA GLY A 692 -31.75 18.88 23.18
C GLY A 692 -30.96 19.82 24.09
N SER A 693 -29.87 19.37 24.72
CA SER A 693 -28.98 20.22 25.52
C SER A 693 -28.37 21.33 24.69
N TYR A 694 -28.29 22.53 25.25
CA TYR A 694 -27.52 23.62 24.63
C TYR A 694 -26.04 23.40 24.78
N ALA A 695 -25.33 23.75 23.74
CA ALA A 695 -23.87 23.68 23.69
C ALA A 695 -23.27 25.08 23.63
N LYS A 696 -22.37 25.38 24.58
CA LYS A 696 -21.54 26.58 24.52
C LYS A 696 -20.27 26.25 23.74
N ILE A 697 -20.02 27.03 22.70
CA ILE A 697 -18.87 26.86 21.81
C ILE A 697 -17.76 27.82 22.19
N ILE A 698 -16.52 27.31 22.32
CA ILE A 698 -15.30 28.10 22.45
C ILE A 698 -14.51 27.94 21.15
N ARG A 699 -14.20 29.07 20.48
CA ARG A 699 -13.49 29.09 19.20
C ARG A 699 -12.01 29.25 19.38
N LYS A 700 -11.22 28.86 18.37
CA LYS A 700 -9.74 28.90 18.39
C LYS A 700 -9.14 30.30 18.49
N ASN A 701 -9.94 31.34 18.23
CA ASN A 701 -9.51 32.76 18.28
C ASN A 701 -10.17 33.54 19.42
N ASP A 702 -10.94 32.87 20.25
CA ASP A 702 -11.46 33.42 21.50
C ASP A 702 -10.49 33.05 22.66
#